data_96c45335864af86dbcd94bbc63887284
#
_entry.id   96c45335864af86dbcd94bbc63887284
#
_cell.length_a   1.000
_cell.length_b   1.000
_cell.length_c   1.000
_cell.angle_alpha   90.00
_cell.angle_beta   90.00
_cell.angle_gamma   90.00
#
_symmetry.space_group_name_H-M   'P 1'
#
loop_
_entity.id
_entity.type
_entity.pdbx_description
1 polymer ?
#
loop_
_entity_poly.entity_id
_entity_poly.type
_entity_poly.pdbx_seq_one_letter_code
_entity_poly.pdbx_strand_id
1 'polypeptide(L)'
;MATNAAGVQHIRLRKPEPPKASNVTKRHTGLLQDKIRRSARAPWAPSFSMAVRILLLVRFSAAMYSNISDCDEVFNFWEPLHFLDRGHGFQTWEVSPEFSIRSWAYVLLHLLPTRLISVLVGPEKRPAFFAVRISLAVMSVLAESKFYRTAYEKINEHVGRYLFFMLLTSAGMWNSSAAFLPSSFTMCTTMMAFSYALDPPSNAKAKRTLLATVCFTIGAVVGWPFALALAIPFVFEEIFVFGGDRVPPAIRTTWSLGRLRRFVGAVITAAMIFIPVIGIDSLAYGHHTVVPWNIIRYNIFGGSERGPELYGTSPWYFYLLNLFLNFNILVPLALISLPALAITYRYDHLRLGAYKASPDQSSPFTLLTMRLLPFYIWFGILSLQAHKEERFMFPAYPLLCLNAAVALYLIRGWQEAIFISITKSPYKAAQSSMFRTFTLSVIVTASVISISRILALWTYYHSPMTISFLFETEELPRLLNVTGFLPPIPPNTHADEMPRIDLSPIKGFNLTLCYGKEWYRFPGHYLVPDGVRVDFIKSEFDGMLPGHFGEGELKHVNGPSQYPLAPFLLRPEMRLVPAALNDLNREAPSYYVPVETCDYIVDLDFPKHPVSSANEPRHSSLLTRTLWMPGEKWQSMNEFGDYCLLRNRERVRQKEEVVLRNKL
;
A
#
# COMPACT_ATOMS: atom_id res chain seq x y z
N MET A 1 49.82 -86.26 -4.58
CA MET A 1 49.02 -85.61 -3.56
C MET A 1 49.38 -84.11 -3.61
N ALA A 2 48.49 -83.30 -4.07
CA ALA A 2 48.72 -81.88 -4.29
C ALA A 2 48.30 -81.13 -3.00
N THR A 3 49.15 -80.29 -2.47
CA THR A 3 48.83 -79.34 -1.44
C THR A 3 48.62 -77.98 -2.02
N ASN A 4 47.43 -77.50 -1.82
CA ASN A 4 47.00 -76.16 -2.28
C ASN A 4 47.78 -75.06 -1.55
N ALA A 5 48.45 -74.19 -2.28
CA ALA A 5 49.01 -72.94 -1.78
C ALA A 5 47.92 -71.94 -1.57
N ALA A 6 47.76 -71.38 -0.40
CA ALA A 6 46.84 -70.35 -0.03
C ALA A 6 47.10 -69.08 -0.84
N GLY A 7 46.08 -68.57 -1.43
CA GLY A 7 46.12 -67.34 -2.27
C GLY A 7 46.49 -66.13 -1.45
N VAL A 8 47.55 -65.44 -1.85
CA VAL A 8 47.88 -64.08 -1.39
C VAL A 8 46.84 -63.08 -1.95
N GLN A 9 45.99 -62.62 -1.05
CA GLN A 9 45.11 -61.49 -1.40
C GLN A 9 45.96 -60.24 -1.62
N HIS A 10 46.09 -59.80 -2.86
CA HIS A 10 46.64 -58.51 -3.18
C HIS A 10 45.67 -57.41 -2.69
N ILE A 11 45.95 -56.85 -1.51
CA ILE A 11 45.33 -55.60 -1.07
C ILE A 11 45.78 -54.51 -2.04
N ARG A 12 45.01 -54.21 -3.05
CA ARG A 12 45.17 -52.99 -3.87
C ARG A 12 44.87 -51.80 -2.93
N LEU A 13 45.94 -51.17 -2.42
CA LEU A 13 45.85 -49.84 -1.82
C LEU A 13 45.22 -48.94 -2.87
N ARG A 14 43.92 -48.65 -2.68
CA ARG A 14 43.24 -47.63 -3.45
C ARG A 14 44.02 -46.34 -3.23
N LYS A 15 44.69 -45.81 -4.27
CA LYS A 15 45.21 -44.43 -4.20
C LYS A 15 44.10 -43.57 -3.61
N PRO A 16 44.36 -42.73 -2.59
CA PRO A 16 43.37 -41.78 -2.12
C PRO A 16 42.90 -41.00 -3.34
N GLU A 17 41.61 -41.10 -3.68
CA GLU A 17 41.02 -40.18 -4.66
C GLU A 17 41.42 -38.79 -4.20
N PRO A 18 41.98 -37.94 -5.10
CA PRO A 18 42.25 -36.56 -4.76
C PRO A 18 40.94 -36.04 -4.16
N PRO A 19 41.00 -35.35 -2.99
CA PRO A 19 39.78 -34.91 -2.35
C PRO A 19 38.93 -34.25 -3.42
N LYS A 20 37.75 -34.83 -3.71
CA LYS A 20 36.77 -34.22 -4.63
C LYS A 20 36.72 -32.78 -4.21
N ALA A 21 37.10 -31.88 -5.11
CA ALA A 21 37.20 -30.44 -4.85
C ALA A 21 35.96 -30.10 -4.02
N SER A 22 36.15 -29.90 -2.74
CA SER A 22 35.07 -29.65 -1.80
C SER A 22 34.31 -28.54 -2.50
N ASN A 23 33.01 -28.71 -2.70
CA ASN A 23 32.17 -27.63 -3.24
C ASN A 23 32.54 -26.41 -2.40
N VAL A 24 33.47 -25.62 -2.91
CA VAL A 24 33.87 -24.34 -2.32
C VAL A 24 32.57 -23.59 -2.37
N THR A 25 31.88 -23.58 -1.24
CA THR A 25 30.59 -22.90 -1.11
C THR A 25 30.82 -21.53 -1.69
N LYS A 26 30.20 -21.25 -2.87
CA LYS A 26 30.39 -20.01 -3.61
C LYS A 26 30.28 -18.90 -2.59
N ARG A 27 31.34 -18.07 -2.44
CA ARG A 27 31.29 -16.88 -1.59
C ARG A 27 30.03 -16.13 -1.98
N HIS A 28 29.27 -15.67 -1.00
CA HIS A 28 28.10 -14.83 -1.27
C HIS A 28 28.56 -13.63 -2.12
N THR A 29 27.93 -13.46 -3.27
CA THR A 29 28.32 -12.41 -4.26
C THR A 29 27.70 -11.05 -3.95
N GLY A 30 26.96 -10.91 -2.83
CA GLY A 30 26.30 -9.68 -2.42
C GLY A 30 27.26 -8.58 -1.93
N LEU A 31 26.71 -7.39 -1.73
CA LEU A 31 27.46 -6.21 -1.31
C LEU A 31 28.01 -6.29 0.12
N LEU A 32 27.37 -7.06 0.99
CA LEU A 32 27.78 -7.29 2.39
C LEU A 32 28.26 -8.71 2.58
N GLN A 33 29.43 -8.87 3.23
CA GLN A 33 30.11 -10.14 3.43
C GLN A 33 30.12 -10.55 4.90
N ASP A 34 29.85 -11.81 5.19
CA ASP A 34 30.02 -12.37 6.53
C ASP A 34 31.48 -12.69 6.81
N LYS A 35 32.03 -12.18 7.93
CA LYS A 35 33.41 -12.46 8.36
C LYS A 35 33.56 -13.86 8.96
N ILE A 36 32.54 -14.34 9.64
CA ILE A 36 32.57 -15.59 10.36
C ILE A 36 31.63 -16.59 9.68
N ARG A 37 32.21 -17.68 9.18
CA ARG A 37 31.40 -18.84 8.76
C ARG A 37 30.99 -19.62 9.99
N ARG A 38 29.70 -19.55 10.35
CA ARG A 38 29.12 -20.29 11.48
C ARG A 38 28.68 -21.70 11.12
N SER A 39 28.44 -21.97 9.87
CA SER A 39 27.95 -23.26 9.38
C SER A 39 28.29 -23.41 7.90
N ALA A 40 28.49 -24.67 7.47
CA ALA A 40 28.59 -24.98 6.03
C ALA A 40 27.25 -24.78 5.29
N ARG A 41 26.14 -24.59 6.02
CA ARG A 41 24.81 -24.39 5.46
C ARG A 41 24.45 -22.91 5.46
N ALA A 42 23.90 -22.44 4.34
CA ALA A 42 23.30 -21.11 4.26
C ALA A 42 22.17 -20.97 5.29
N PRO A 43 21.97 -19.77 5.87
CA PRO A 43 20.83 -19.55 6.77
C PRO A 43 19.52 -19.83 6.04
N TRP A 44 18.58 -20.45 6.72
CA TRP A 44 17.26 -20.70 6.14
C TRP A 44 16.59 -19.38 5.74
N ALA A 45 16.07 -19.37 4.53
CA ALA A 45 15.24 -18.30 4.00
C ALA A 45 14.21 -18.91 3.02
N PRO A 46 12.97 -18.38 2.95
CA PRO A 46 11.97 -18.92 2.06
C PRO A 46 12.40 -18.78 0.59
N SER A 47 12.11 -19.79 -0.22
CA SER A 47 12.18 -19.66 -1.68
C SER A 47 11.16 -18.61 -2.17
N PHE A 48 11.27 -18.18 -3.42
CA PHE A 48 10.30 -17.22 -3.98
C PHE A 48 8.85 -17.72 -3.83
N SER A 49 8.57 -18.96 -4.23
CA SER A 49 7.20 -19.50 -4.14
C SER A 49 6.72 -19.69 -2.70
N MET A 50 7.62 -20.01 -1.77
CA MET A 50 7.29 -20.09 -0.35
C MET A 50 7.01 -18.69 0.23
N ALA A 51 7.79 -17.68 -0.14
CA ALA A 51 7.56 -16.30 0.25
C ALA A 51 6.20 -15.80 -0.23
N VAL A 52 5.85 -16.07 -1.50
CA VAL A 52 4.53 -15.74 -2.06
C VAL A 52 3.41 -16.38 -1.22
N ARG A 53 3.49 -17.66 -0.88
CA ARG A 53 2.45 -18.34 -0.10
C ARG A 53 2.28 -17.77 1.30
N ILE A 54 3.39 -17.50 1.99
CA ILE A 54 3.37 -16.96 3.37
C ILE A 54 2.84 -15.52 3.35
N LEU A 55 3.33 -14.67 2.45
CA LEU A 55 2.87 -13.29 2.31
C LEU A 55 1.39 -13.23 1.89
N LEU A 56 0.95 -14.14 1.01
CA LEU A 56 -0.43 -14.19 0.54
C LEU A 56 -1.42 -14.39 1.70
N LEU A 57 -1.11 -15.26 2.66
CA LEU A 57 -1.96 -15.46 3.84
C LEU A 57 -2.14 -14.17 4.63
N VAL A 58 -1.05 -13.43 4.86
CA VAL A 58 -1.10 -12.18 5.63
C VAL A 58 -1.73 -11.04 4.82
N ARG A 59 -1.45 -10.92 3.53
CA ARG A 59 -2.05 -9.87 2.68
C ARG A 59 -3.51 -10.14 2.35
N PHE A 60 -3.92 -11.42 2.27
CA PHE A 60 -5.32 -11.78 2.19
C PHE A 60 -6.10 -11.32 3.44
N SER A 61 -5.52 -11.51 4.64
CA SER A 61 -6.14 -10.97 5.85
C SER A 61 -6.22 -9.43 5.82
N ALA A 62 -5.24 -8.75 5.24
CA ALA A 62 -5.31 -7.31 5.04
C ALA A 62 -6.46 -6.91 4.10
N ALA A 63 -6.61 -7.61 2.97
CA ALA A 63 -7.69 -7.36 2.03
C ALA A 63 -9.08 -7.54 2.67
N MET A 64 -9.24 -8.51 3.58
CA MET A 64 -10.52 -8.80 4.23
C MET A 64 -10.82 -7.92 5.44
N TYR A 65 -9.80 -7.55 6.22
CA TYR A 65 -9.99 -6.98 7.56
C TYR A 65 -9.37 -5.60 7.80
N SER A 66 -8.57 -5.05 6.86
CA SER A 66 -8.09 -3.68 7.05
C SER A 66 -9.22 -2.68 6.81
N ASN A 67 -9.25 -1.64 7.63
CA ASN A 67 -10.16 -0.52 7.45
C ASN A 67 -9.71 0.37 6.28
N ILE A 68 -10.62 1.17 5.77
CA ILE A 68 -10.31 2.31 4.92
C ILE A 68 -10.07 3.48 5.85
N SER A 69 -8.85 3.99 5.89
CA SER A 69 -8.43 5.04 6.80
C SER A 69 -8.43 6.45 6.19
N ASP A 70 -8.67 6.53 4.90
CA ASP A 70 -8.51 7.75 4.11
C ASP A 70 -9.78 7.99 3.27
N CYS A 71 -10.44 9.13 3.46
CA CYS A 71 -11.64 9.48 2.70
C CYS A 71 -11.38 9.65 1.20
N ASP A 72 -10.18 10.07 0.82
CA ASP A 72 -9.79 10.18 -0.59
C ASP A 72 -9.72 8.81 -1.28
N GLU A 73 -9.41 7.73 -0.55
CA GLU A 73 -9.50 6.38 -1.09
C GLU A 73 -10.93 6.08 -1.56
N VAL A 74 -11.91 6.52 -0.76
CA VAL A 74 -13.32 6.30 -1.09
C VAL A 74 -13.75 7.23 -2.21
N PHE A 75 -13.68 8.53 -2.00
CA PHE A 75 -14.31 9.50 -2.89
C PHE A 75 -13.59 9.68 -4.22
N ASN A 76 -12.26 9.45 -4.27
CA ASN A 76 -11.48 9.62 -5.49
C ASN A 76 -11.21 8.32 -6.26
N PHE A 77 -11.47 7.14 -5.67
CA PHE A 77 -11.19 5.86 -6.33
C PHE A 77 -12.34 4.85 -6.21
N TRP A 78 -12.86 4.55 -5.01
CA TRP A 78 -13.97 3.61 -4.86
C TRP A 78 -15.26 4.12 -5.49
N GLU A 79 -15.60 5.39 -5.30
CA GLU A 79 -16.80 6.00 -5.89
C GLU A 79 -16.73 6.10 -7.42
N PRO A 80 -15.63 6.58 -8.04
CA PRO A 80 -15.46 6.51 -9.48
C PRO A 80 -15.49 5.09 -10.05
N LEU A 81 -14.92 4.11 -9.36
CA LEU A 81 -14.98 2.71 -9.78
C LEU A 81 -16.43 2.17 -9.70
N HIS A 82 -17.14 2.48 -8.63
CA HIS A 82 -18.55 2.11 -8.46
C HIS A 82 -19.42 2.76 -9.54
N PHE A 83 -19.15 4.03 -9.87
CA PHE A 83 -19.86 4.71 -10.94
C PHE A 83 -19.63 4.04 -12.31
N LEU A 84 -18.41 3.66 -12.65
CA LEU A 84 -18.14 2.91 -13.89
C LEU A 84 -18.86 1.56 -13.91
N ASP A 85 -18.91 0.87 -12.78
CA ASP A 85 -19.52 -0.45 -12.65
C ASP A 85 -21.05 -0.39 -12.60
N ARG A 86 -21.63 0.52 -11.80
CA ARG A 86 -23.08 0.55 -11.43
C ARG A 86 -23.82 1.79 -11.94
N GLY A 87 -23.15 2.87 -12.30
CA GLY A 87 -23.74 4.08 -12.87
C GLY A 87 -24.15 5.14 -11.86
N HIS A 88 -23.82 5.00 -10.60
CA HIS A 88 -24.04 6.00 -9.56
C HIS A 88 -22.90 6.02 -8.55
N GLY A 89 -22.80 7.08 -7.77
CA GLY A 89 -21.74 7.30 -6.79
C GLY A 89 -21.51 8.78 -6.58
N PHE A 90 -20.52 9.10 -5.74
CA PHE A 90 -20.13 10.48 -5.45
C PHE A 90 -18.99 10.95 -6.36
N GLN A 91 -19.05 12.20 -6.79
CA GLN A 91 -18.04 12.86 -7.60
C GLN A 91 -17.41 14.02 -6.83
N THR A 92 -16.08 13.98 -6.68
CA THR A 92 -15.31 15.08 -6.13
C THR A 92 -14.90 16.06 -7.24
N TRP A 93 -14.48 17.27 -6.86
CA TRP A 93 -13.89 18.23 -7.80
C TRP A 93 -12.64 17.67 -8.49
N GLU A 94 -11.84 16.83 -7.81
CA GLU A 94 -10.61 16.24 -8.33
C GLU A 94 -10.84 15.29 -9.51
N VAL A 95 -11.98 14.61 -9.52
CA VAL A 95 -12.40 13.67 -10.58
C VAL A 95 -13.21 14.39 -11.68
N SER A 96 -13.59 15.64 -11.45
CA SER A 96 -14.38 16.39 -12.43
C SER A 96 -13.55 16.79 -13.67
N PRO A 97 -14.19 16.93 -14.84
CA PRO A 97 -13.52 17.36 -16.06
C PRO A 97 -12.85 18.74 -15.95
N GLU A 98 -13.34 19.60 -15.05
CA GLU A 98 -12.84 20.95 -14.86
C GLU A 98 -11.40 20.98 -14.34
N PHE A 99 -11.06 20.05 -13.41
CA PHE A 99 -9.75 20.00 -12.77
C PHE A 99 -8.89 18.83 -13.27
N SER A 100 -9.48 17.69 -13.53
CA SER A 100 -8.84 16.49 -14.12
C SER A 100 -7.52 16.12 -13.46
N ILE A 101 -7.52 15.99 -12.13
CA ILE A 101 -6.31 15.64 -11.36
C ILE A 101 -6.27 14.18 -10.89
N ARG A 102 -7.31 13.38 -11.20
CA ARG A 102 -7.34 11.94 -10.93
C ARG A 102 -7.45 11.15 -12.23
N SER A 103 -6.64 10.10 -12.37
CA SER A 103 -6.57 9.32 -13.60
C SER A 103 -7.68 8.27 -13.68
N TRP A 104 -8.49 8.35 -14.70
CA TRP A 104 -9.46 7.31 -15.05
C TRP A 104 -8.79 6.02 -15.55
N ALA A 105 -7.59 6.13 -16.12
CA ALA A 105 -6.81 4.95 -16.49
C ALA A 105 -6.47 4.09 -15.25
N TYR A 106 -6.18 4.72 -14.11
CA TYR A 106 -5.99 4.00 -12.84
C TYR A 106 -7.28 3.32 -12.37
N VAL A 107 -8.40 4.01 -12.39
CA VAL A 107 -9.71 3.45 -12.00
C VAL A 107 -10.10 2.30 -12.93
N LEU A 108 -9.95 2.49 -14.25
CA LEU A 108 -10.31 1.49 -15.26
C LEU A 108 -9.50 0.20 -15.14
N LEU A 109 -8.22 0.28 -14.74
CA LEU A 109 -7.40 -0.89 -14.45
C LEU A 109 -8.04 -1.80 -13.40
N HIS A 110 -8.71 -1.23 -12.41
CA HIS A 110 -9.35 -1.95 -11.31
C HIS A 110 -10.81 -2.36 -11.61
N LEU A 111 -11.36 -1.94 -12.76
CA LEU A 111 -12.66 -2.43 -13.23
C LEU A 111 -12.58 -3.91 -13.67
N LEU A 112 -11.41 -4.38 -14.09
CA LEU A 112 -11.23 -5.77 -14.50
C LEU A 112 -11.56 -6.80 -13.40
N PRO A 113 -10.99 -6.74 -12.19
CA PRO A 113 -11.37 -7.66 -11.12
C PRO A 113 -12.85 -7.54 -10.72
N THR A 114 -13.48 -6.36 -10.78
CA THR A 114 -14.92 -6.22 -10.47
C THR A 114 -15.78 -6.94 -11.50
N ARG A 115 -15.48 -6.79 -12.79
CA ARG A 115 -16.21 -7.46 -13.86
C ARG A 115 -16.00 -8.98 -13.84
N LEU A 116 -14.77 -9.42 -13.59
CA LEU A 116 -14.45 -10.84 -13.50
C LEU A 116 -15.21 -11.52 -12.38
N ILE A 117 -15.21 -10.95 -11.18
CA ILE A 117 -15.94 -11.56 -10.05
C ILE A 117 -17.46 -11.53 -10.25
N SER A 118 -17.99 -10.48 -10.89
CA SER A 118 -19.42 -10.39 -11.19
C SER A 118 -19.90 -11.50 -12.15
N VAL A 119 -19.03 -11.94 -13.07
CA VAL A 119 -19.31 -13.09 -13.95
C VAL A 119 -19.22 -14.41 -13.18
N LEU A 120 -18.31 -14.55 -12.22
CA LEU A 120 -18.04 -15.80 -11.52
C LEU A 120 -18.99 -16.08 -10.36
N VAL A 121 -19.36 -15.04 -9.61
CA VAL A 121 -20.12 -15.18 -8.34
C VAL A 121 -21.52 -14.59 -8.45
N GLY A 122 -21.70 -13.59 -9.32
CA GLY A 122 -22.97 -12.90 -9.49
C GLY A 122 -22.83 -11.37 -9.37
N PRO A 123 -23.91 -10.62 -9.60
CA PRO A 123 -23.89 -9.18 -9.70
C PRO A 123 -23.81 -8.44 -8.35
N GLU A 124 -23.59 -9.13 -7.25
CA GLU A 124 -23.49 -8.51 -5.92
C GLU A 124 -22.29 -7.57 -5.81
N LYS A 125 -22.45 -6.45 -5.10
CA LYS A 125 -21.42 -5.41 -4.99
C LYS A 125 -20.30 -5.78 -4.03
N ARG A 126 -20.62 -6.42 -2.91
CA ARG A 126 -19.64 -6.76 -1.87
C ARG A 126 -18.52 -7.69 -2.35
N PRO A 127 -18.77 -8.77 -3.11
CA PRO A 127 -17.72 -9.56 -3.73
C PRO A 127 -16.81 -8.76 -4.67
N ALA A 128 -17.36 -7.78 -5.40
CA ALA A 128 -16.57 -6.92 -6.28
C ALA A 128 -15.60 -6.02 -5.48
N PHE A 129 -16.05 -5.47 -4.36
CA PHE A 129 -15.19 -4.72 -3.44
C PHE A 129 -13.98 -5.55 -2.96
N PHE A 130 -14.24 -6.74 -2.45
CA PHE A 130 -13.16 -7.61 -1.97
C PHE A 130 -12.27 -8.13 -3.10
N ALA A 131 -12.79 -8.35 -4.31
CA ALA A 131 -11.99 -8.76 -5.45
C ALA A 131 -10.92 -7.73 -5.83
N VAL A 132 -11.25 -6.43 -5.79
CA VAL A 132 -10.28 -5.36 -5.99
C VAL A 132 -9.20 -5.38 -4.91
N ARG A 133 -9.59 -5.45 -3.64
CA ARG A 133 -8.65 -5.49 -2.50
C ARG A 133 -7.73 -6.71 -2.55
N ILE A 134 -8.27 -7.88 -2.89
CA ILE A 134 -7.47 -9.11 -3.07
C ILE A 134 -6.50 -8.96 -4.25
N SER A 135 -6.92 -8.34 -5.35
CA SER A 135 -6.05 -8.09 -6.50
C SER A 135 -4.87 -7.18 -6.14
N LEU A 136 -5.11 -6.11 -5.38
CA LEU A 136 -4.08 -5.23 -4.84
C LEU A 136 -3.13 -5.99 -3.90
N ALA A 137 -3.68 -6.79 -3.00
CA ALA A 137 -2.90 -7.63 -2.09
C ALA A 137 -2.00 -8.63 -2.84
N VAL A 138 -2.51 -9.28 -3.89
CA VAL A 138 -1.72 -10.19 -4.75
C VAL A 138 -0.59 -9.43 -5.45
N MET A 139 -0.86 -8.24 -5.98
CA MET A 139 0.16 -7.39 -6.59
C MET A 139 1.27 -7.04 -5.58
N SER A 140 0.89 -6.67 -4.35
CA SER A 140 1.84 -6.41 -3.27
C SER A 140 2.68 -7.64 -2.93
N VAL A 141 2.06 -8.82 -2.79
CA VAL A 141 2.75 -10.09 -2.51
C VAL A 141 3.83 -10.42 -3.54
N LEU A 142 3.51 -10.25 -4.81
CA LEU A 142 4.46 -10.52 -5.90
C LEU A 142 5.64 -9.54 -5.87
N ALA A 143 5.36 -8.25 -5.64
CA ALA A 143 6.38 -7.21 -5.53
C ALA A 143 7.27 -7.42 -4.28
N GLU A 144 6.69 -7.68 -3.12
CA GLU A 144 7.40 -7.95 -1.87
C GLU A 144 8.29 -9.19 -1.98
N SER A 145 7.75 -10.29 -2.54
CA SER A 145 8.49 -11.54 -2.73
C SER A 145 9.70 -11.36 -3.65
N LYS A 146 9.53 -10.59 -4.72
CA LYS A 146 10.61 -10.28 -5.66
C LYS A 146 11.66 -9.37 -5.02
N PHE A 147 11.23 -8.34 -4.31
CA PHE A 147 12.11 -7.39 -3.63
C PHE A 147 12.94 -8.06 -2.54
N TYR A 148 12.29 -8.83 -1.66
CA TYR A 148 12.95 -9.65 -0.65
C TYR A 148 14.00 -10.58 -1.28
N ARG A 149 13.62 -11.33 -2.31
CA ARG A 149 14.51 -12.31 -2.93
C ARG A 149 15.73 -11.65 -3.55
N THR A 150 15.54 -10.50 -4.18
CA THR A 150 16.64 -9.73 -4.74
C THR A 150 17.57 -9.16 -3.65
N ALA A 151 17.03 -8.67 -2.54
CA ALA A 151 17.84 -8.22 -1.42
C ALA A 151 18.67 -9.38 -0.82
N TYR A 152 18.08 -10.56 -0.70
CA TYR A 152 18.77 -11.78 -0.28
C TYR A 152 19.97 -12.12 -1.19
N GLU A 153 19.78 -12.03 -2.51
CA GLU A 153 20.80 -12.40 -3.49
C GLU A 153 21.87 -11.32 -3.71
N LYS A 154 21.49 -10.04 -3.67
CA LYS A 154 22.36 -8.91 -4.09
C LYS A 154 22.99 -8.16 -2.93
N ILE A 155 22.41 -8.19 -1.74
CA ILE A 155 22.95 -7.51 -0.57
C ILE A 155 23.60 -8.53 0.36
N ASN A 156 22.81 -9.35 1.05
CA ASN A 156 23.28 -10.40 1.93
C ASN A 156 22.12 -11.34 2.32
N GLU A 157 22.40 -12.62 2.54
CA GLU A 157 21.40 -13.62 2.92
C GLU A 157 20.70 -13.30 4.24
N HIS A 158 21.41 -12.76 5.22
CA HIS A 158 20.82 -12.33 6.50
C HIS A 158 19.94 -11.09 6.34
N VAL A 159 20.40 -10.09 5.55
CA VAL A 159 19.62 -8.89 5.26
C VAL A 159 18.29 -9.27 4.58
N GLY A 160 18.34 -10.13 3.56
CA GLY A 160 17.12 -10.59 2.90
C GLY A 160 16.16 -11.27 3.87
N ARG A 161 16.66 -12.15 4.75
CA ARG A 161 15.83 -12.80 5.76
C ARG A 161 15.20 -11.82 6.76
N TYR A 162 15.97 -10.83 7.23
CA TYR A 162 15.41 -9.79 8.13
C TYR A 162 14.34 -8.98 7.41
N LEU A 163 14.62 -8.55 6.18
CA LEU A 163 13.67 -7.84 5.34
C LEU A 163 12.36 -8.63 5.16
N PHE A 164 12.44 -9.94 4.89
CA PHE A 164 11.26 -10.78 4.73
C PHE A 164 10.33 -10.72 5.95
N PHE A 165 10.88 -10.89 7.16
CA PHE A 165 10.06 -10.84 8.38
C PHE A 165 9.54 -9.42 8.67
N MET A 166 10.34 -8.39 8.40
CA MET A 166 9.90 -7.00 8.56
C MET A 166 8.76 -6.64 7.60
N LEU A 167 8.84 -7.06 6.33
CA LEU A 167 7.75 -6.89 5.37
C LEU A 167 6.51 -7.68 5.82
N LEU A 168 6.68 -8.94 6.21
CA LEU A 168 5.58 -9.85 6.57
C LEU A 168 4.73 -9.32 7.72
N THR A 169 5.36 -8.81 8.79
CA THR A 169 4.68 -8.52 10.05
C THR A 169 4.38 -7.06 10.30
N SER A 170 4.97 -6.10 9.56
CA SER A 170 4.76 -4.67 9.81
C SER A 170 3.33 -4.23 9.57
N ALA A 171 2.76 -3.47 10.50
CA ALA A 171 1.40 -2.95 10.41
C ALA A 171 1.22 -2.00 9.21
N GLY A 172 2.22 -1.15 8.94
CA GLY A 172 2.20 -0.27 7.77
C GLY A 172 2.13 -1.02 6.45
N MET A 173 2.90 -2.11 6.29
CA MET A 173 2.83 -2.96 5.11
C MET A 173 1.51 -3.73 5.01
N TRP A 174 0.94 -4.14 6.15
CA TRP A 174 -0.36 -4.81 6.19
C TRP A 174 -1.46 -3.88 5.69
N ASN A 175 -1.55 -2.67 6.23
CA ASN A 175 -2.59 -1.70 5.87
C ASN A 175 -2.45 -1.22 4.40
N SER A 176 -1.25 -0.81 3.99
CA SER A 176 -1.01 -0.25 2.65
C SER A 176 -1.14 -1.25 1.50
N SER A 177 -1.04 -2.56 1.76
CA SER A 177 -1.02 -3.60 0.72
C SER A 177 -2.36 -3.81 0.01
N ALA A 178 -3.47 -3.46 0.65
CA ALA A 178 -4.83 -3.65 0.14
C ALA A 178 -5.59 -2.31 -0.06
N ALA A 179 -4.95 -1.16 0.20
CA ALA A 179 -5.55 0.14 0.00
C ALA A 179 -5.64 0.50 -1.49
N PHE A 180 -6.82 0.92 -1.93
CA PHE A 180 -7.09 1.29 -3.33
C PHE A 180 -6.63 2.73 -3.60
N LEU A 181 -5.33 2.95 -3.44
CA LEU A 181 -4.67 4.25 -3.57
C LEU A 181 -3.54 4.21 -4.60
N PRO A 182 -3.33 5.28 -5.37
CA PRO A 182 -2.18 5.41 -6.26
C PRO A 182 -0.84 5.27 -5.53
N SER A 183 -0.75 5.68 -4.27
CA SER A 183 0.45 5.51 -3.44
C SER A 183 0.75 4.04 -3.11
N SER A 184 -0.26 3.21 -2.89
CA SER A 184 -0.12 1.75 -2.72
C SER A 184 0.32 1.07 -4.01
N PHE A 185 -0.27 1.44 -5.13
CA PHE A 185 0.15 0.98 -6.45
C PHE A 185 1.62 1.37 -6.71
N THR A 186 1.98 2.62 -6.42
CA THR A 186 3.35 3.12 -6.56
C THR A 186 4.32 2.41 -5.60
N MET A 187 3.90 2.04 -4.40
CA MET A 187 4.69 1.19 -3.50
C MET A 187 5.07 -0.14 -4.17
N CYS A 188 4.12 -0.80 -4.81
CA CYS A 188 4.37 -2.07 -5.50
C CYS A 188 5.33 -1.89 -6.70
N THR A 189 5.09 -0.87 -7.53
CA THR A 189 5.97 -0.60 -8.69
C THR A 189 7.37 -0.16 -8.26
N THR A 190 7.49 0.58 -7.14
CA THR A 190 8.77 0.95 -6.54
C THR A 190 9.54 -0.29 -6.06
N MET A 191 8.90 -1.23 -5.36
CA MET A 191 9.53 -2.51 -5.00
C MET A 191 10.02 -3.27 -6.22
N MET A 192 9.23 -3.31 -7.29
CA MET A 192 9.63 -3.93 -8.56
C MET A 192 10.81 -3.21 -9.20
N ALA A 193 10.80 -1.87 -9.23
CA ALA A 193 11.91 -1.07 -9.74
C ALA A 193 13.21 -1.33 -8.97
N PHE A 194 13.15 -1.29 -7.63
CA PHE A 194 14.30 -1.60 -6.79
C PHE A 194 14.75 -3.06 -6.89
N SER A 195 13.84 -4.00 -7.19
CA SER A 195 14.24 -5.39 -7.48
C SER A 195 15.21 -5.49 -8.66
N TYR A 196 15.12 -4.59 -9.63
CA TYR A 196 16.11 -4.48 -10.71
C TYR A 196 17.28 -3.58 -10.32
N ALA A 197 17.02 -2.46 -9.65
CA ALA A 197 18.03 -1.49 -9.26
C ALA A 197 19.06 -2.04 -8.25
N LEU A 198 18.68 -2.98 -7.39
CA LEU A 198 19.58 -3.63 -6.43
C LEU A 198 20.73 -4.42 -7.09
N ASP A 199 20.55 -4.86 -8.33
CA ASP A 199 21.63 -5.45 -9.11
C ASP A 199 22.66 -4.35 -9.50
N PRO A 200 23.96 -4.50 -9.27
CA PRO A 200 24.95 -3.46 -9.61
C PRO A 200 24.90 -3.10 -11.10
N PRO A 201 24.99 -1.79 -11.45
CA PRO A 201 24.98 -1.35 -12.83
C PRO A 201 26.17 -1.90 -13.59
N SER A 202 25.98 -2.22 -14.87
CA SER A 202 27.05 -2.65 -15.78
C SER A 202 26.62 -2.42 -17.23
N ASN A 203 27.60 -2.19 -18.13
CA ASN A 203 27.32 -2.05 -19.55
C ASN A 203 26.66 -3.30 -20.16
N ALA A 204 26.91 -4.48 -19.62
CA ALA A 204 26.29 -5.73 -20.05
C ALA A 204 24.82 -5.89 -19.63
N LYS A 205 24.30 -5.02 -18.72
CA LYS A 205 23.00 -5.19 -18.09
C LYS A 205 21.94 -4.17 -18.55
N ALA A 206 21.74 -4.03 -19.85
CA ALA A 206 20.74 -3.10 -20.41
C ALA A 206 19.32 -3.38 -19.91
N LYS A 207 18.94 -4.66 -19.71
CA LYS A 207 17.62 -5.04 -19.17
C LYS A 207 17.37 -4.47 -17.76
N ARG A 208 18.40 -4.38 -16.91
CA ARG A 208 18.31 -3.77 -15.58
C ARG A 208 17.82 -2.32 -15.68
N THR A 209 18.52 -1.52 -16.49
CA THR A 209 18.19 -0.12 -16.71
C THR A 209 16.78 0.06 -17.24
N LEU A 210 16.42 -0.69 -18.28
CA LEU A 210 15.11 -0.60 -18.91
C LEU A 210 13.98 -0.98 -17.94
N LEU A 211 14.07 -2.15 -17.28
CA LEU A 211 13.00 -2.64 -16.42
C LEU A 211 12.83 -1.79 -15.15
N ALA A 212 13.92 -1.31 -14.55
CA ALA A 212 13.82 -0.39 -13.43
C ALA A 212 13.15 0.93 -13.85
N THR A 213 13.57 1.52 -14.98
CA THR A 213 12.99 2.76 -15.51
C THR A 213 11.51 2.59 -15.83
N VAL A 214 11.12 1.50 -16.49
CA VAL A 214 9.72 1.17 -16.80
C VAL A 214 8.88 1.08 -15.52
N CYS A 215 9.37 0.37 -14.50
CA CYS A 215 8.63 0.24 -13.24
C CYS A 215 8.46 1.59 -12.51
N PHE A 216 9.50 2.43 -12.46
CA PHE A 216 9.39 3.78 -11.91
C PHE A 216 8.39 4.64 -12.71
N THR A 217 8.43 4.54 -14.04
CA THR A 217 7.53 5.31 -14.92
C THR A 217 6.08 4.83 -14.76
N ILE A 218 5.80 3.53 -14.69
CA ILE A 218 4.45 3.01 -14.41
C ILE A 218 3.94 3.57 -13.08
N GLY A 219 4.76 3.53 -12.02
CA GLY A 219 4.39 4.08 -10.72
C GLY A 219 4.08 5.58 -10.75
N ALA A 220 4.83 6.34 -11.56
CA ALA A 220 4.65 7.79 -11.67
C ALA A 220 3.46 8.18 -12.56
N VAL A 221 3.27 7.51 -13.68
CA VAL A 221 2.29 7.90 -14.70
C VAL A 221 0.90 7.36 -14.37
N VAL A 222 0.80 6.12 -13.95
CA VAL A 222 -0.46 5.47 -13.58
C VAL A 222 -0.81 5.74 -12.11
N GLY A 223 0.21 5.77 -11.24
CA GLY A 223 0.06 5.99 -9.81
C GLY A 223 0.27 7.45 -9.41
N TRP A 224 1.44 7.78 -8.87
CA TRP A 224 1.70 9.08 -8.25
C TRP A 224 3.04 9.69 -8.72
N PRO A 225 3.01 10.80 -9.50
CA PRO A 225 4.19 11.32 -10.19
C PRO A 225 5.33 11.77 -9.26
N PHE A 226 5.02 12.25 -8.06
CA PHE A 226 6.03 12.69 -7.11
C PHE A 226 6.97 11.56 -6.65
N ALA A 227 6.52 10.30 -6.72
CA ALA A 227 7.32 9.15 -6.33
C ALA A 227 8.57 8.95 -7.22
N LEU A 228 8.70 9.65 -8.35
CA LEU A 228 9.95 9.71 -9.12
C LEU A 228 11.13 10.23 -8.28
N ALA A 229 10.90 10.96 -7.21
CA ALA A 229 11.97 11.37 -6.29
C ALA A 229 12.73 10.16 -5.69
N LEU A 230 12.06 9.02 -5.52
CA LEU A 230 12.69 7.76 -5.08
C LEU A 230 13.67 7.20 -6.12
N ALA A 231 13.51 7.55 -7.39
CA ALA A 231 14.39 7.11 -8.47
C ALA A 231 15.67 7.95 -8.59
N ILE A 232 15.79 9.10 -7.92
CA ILE A 232 16.96 10.01 -8.04
C ILE A 232 18.28 9.27 -7.80
N PRO A 233 18.48 8.49 -6.71
CA PRO A 233 19.73 7.76 -6.52
C PRO A 233 19.99 6.69 -7.58
N PHE A 234 18.94 6.06 -8.12
CA PHE A 234 19.07 5.10 -9.22
C PHE A 234 19.55 5.78 -10.49
N VAL A 235 19.01 6.95 -10.85
CA VAL A 235 19.44 7.74 -12.00
C VAL A 235 20.92 8.13 -11.87
N PHE A 236 21.30 8.63 -10.69
CA PHE A 236 22.71 8.97 -10.40
C PHE A 236 23.61 7.74 -10.53
N GLU A 237 23.21 6.61 -9.94
CA GLU A 237 23.95 5.36 -10.03
C GLU A 237 24.10 4.90 -11.49
N GLU A 238 23.03 5.01 -12.28
CA GLU A 238 23.02 4.57 -13.68
C GLU A 238 23.97 5.35 -14.55
N ILE A 239 24.19 6.64 -14.28
CA ILE A 239 25.02 7.51 -15.11
C ILE A 239 26.47 7.58 -14.60
N PHE A 240 26.68 7.64 -13.30
CA PHE A 240 27.98 8.02 -12.71
C PHE A 240 28.68 6.91 -11.93
N VAL A 241 27.97 5.85 -11.54
CA VAL A 241 28.54 4.77 -10.70
C VAL A 241 28.95 3.59 -11.56
N PHE A 242 30.24 3.23 -11.52
CA PHE A 242 30.80 2.17 -12.39
C PHE A 242 30.19 0.79 -12.11
N GLY A 243 29.84 0.51 -10.86
CA GLY A 243 29.19 -0.75 -10.47
C GLY A 243 30.08 -1.97 -10.70
N GLY A 244 29.65 -2.84 -11.64
CA GLY A 244 30.39 -4.03 -12.01
C GLY A 244 31.43 -3.81 -13.13
N ASP A 245 31.48 -2.61 -13.72
CA ASP A 245 32.40 -2.29 -14.79
C ASP A 245 33.76 -1.83 -14.24
N ARG A 246 34.83 -2.09 -15.00
CA ARG A 246 36.14 -1.49 -14.79
C ARG A 246 36.34 -0.33 -15.77
N VAL A 247 36.45 0.87 -15.25
CA VAL A 247 36.46 2.10 -16.05
C VAL A 247 37.74 2.90 -15.81
N PRO A 248 38.82 2.64 -16.57
CA PRO A 248 40.05 3.44 -16.50
C PRO A 248 39.79 4.92 -16.73
N PRO A 249 40.60 5.83 -16.15
CA PRO A 249 40.40 7.27 -16.27
C PRO A 249 40.26 7.78 -17.70
N ALA A 250 40.98 7.18 -18.64
CA ALA A 250 41.03 7.59 -20.05
C ALA A 250 39.66 7.39 -20.80
N ILE A 251 38.82 6.48 -20.33
CA ILE A 251 37.55 6.16 -21.03
C ILE A 251 36.30 6.61 -20.22
N ARG A 252 36.44 7.28 -19.09
CA ARG A 252 35.33 7.65 -18.20
C ARG A 252 34.24 8.45 -18.91
N THR A 253 34.61 9.46 -19.69
CA THR A 253 33.66 10.31 -20.41
C THR A 253 32.90 9.52 -21.46
N THR A 254 33.58 8.72 -22.25
CA THR A 254 32.95 7.86 -23.29
C THR A 254 32.05 6.81 -22.65
N TRP A 255 32.46 6.24 -21.52
CA TRP A 255 31.64 5.28 -20.75
C TRP A 255 30.37 5.95 -20.19
N SER A 256 30.49 7.12 -19.53
CA SER A 256 29.34 7.86 -18.99
C SER A 256 28.38 8.29 -20.10
N LEU A 257 28.87 8.73 -21.25
CA LEU A 257 28.04 9.09 -22.40
C LEU A 257 27.30 7.87 -22.96
N GLY A 258 27.94 6.70 -23.00
CA GLY A 258 27.32 5.43 -23.38
C GLY A 258 26.20 5.03 -22.41
N ARG A 259 26.42 5.22 -21.11
CA ARG A 259 25.43 4.98 -20.04
C ARG A 259 24.26 5.95 -20.16
N LEU A 260 24.53 7.24 -20.34
CA LEU A 260 23.51 8.27 -20.54
C LEU A 260 22.65 7.95 -21.76
N ARG A 261 23.23 7.62 -22.91
CA ARG A 261 22.46 7.22 -24.11
C ARG A 261 21.56 6.04 -23.84
N ARG A 262 22.06 5.02 -23.14
CA ARG A 262 21.25 3.85 -22.75
C ARG A 262 20.10 4.23 -21.82
N PHE A 263 20.37 5.09 -20.83
CA PHE A 263 19.36 5.58 -19.90
C PHE A 263 18.28 6.39 -20.63
N VAL A 264 18.68 7.32 -21.50
CA VAL A 264 17.75 8.10 -22.34
C VAL A 264 16.90 7.18 -23.22
N GLY A 265 17.49 6.16 -23.83
CA GLY A 265 16.75 5.15 -24.59
C GLY A 265 15.71 4.39 -23.72
N ALA A 266 16.07 4.06 -22.49
CA ALA A 266 15.14 3.44 -21.53
C ALA A 266 14.01 4.40 -21.13
N VAL A 267 14.30 5.69 -20.92
CA VAL A 267 13.29 6.72 -20.63
C VAL A 267 12.32 6.91 -21.79
N ILE A 268 12.83 7.01 -23.02
CA ILE A 268 11.97 7.13 -24.22
C ILE A 268 11.06 5.90 -24.36
N THR A 269 11.60 4.70 -24.15
CA THR A 269 10.80 3.47 -24.19
C THR A 269 9.75 3.46 -23.08
N ALA A 270 10.10 3.85 -21.88
CA ALA A 270 9.17 3.92 -20.76
C ALA A 270 8.09 5.01 -20.96
N ALA A 271 8.43 6.12 -21.63
CA ALA A 271 7.50 7.21 -21.94
C ALA A 271 6.34 6.77 -22.85
N MET A 272 6.47 5.65 -23.56
CA MET A 272 5.36 5.07 -24.33
C MET A 272 4.14 4.72 -23.45
N ILE A 273 4.34 4.55 -22.14
CA ILE A 273 3.26 4.33 -21.16
C ILE A 273 2.32 5.53 -21.07
N PHE A 274 2.80 6.74 -21.34
CA PHE A 274 1.95 7.94 -21.36
C PHE A 274 0.86 7.87 -22.42
N ILE A 275 1.12 7.22 -23.55
CA ILE A 275 0.19 7.20 -24.71
C ILE A 275 -1.17 6.61 -24.31
N PRO A 276 -1.26 5.37 -23.80
CA PRO A 276 -2.55 4.79 -23.41
C PRO A 276 -3.18 5.55 -22.22
N VAL A 277 -2.39 6.03 -21.27
CA VAL A 277 -2.92 6.76 -20.09
C VAL A 277 -3.55 8.10 -20.54
N ILE A 278 -2.82 8.91 -21.31
CA ILE A 278 -3.35 10.17 -21.86
C ILE A 278 -4.58 9.90 -22.75
N GLY A 279 -4.54 8.83 -23.55
CA GLY A 279 -5.67 8.44 -24.39
C GLY A 279 -6.93 8.14 -23.58
N ILE A 280 -6.82 7.30 -22.56
CA ILE A 280 -7.95 6.93 -21.69
C ILE A 280 -8.46 8.18 -20.94
N ASP A 281 -7.57 8.94 -20.30
CA ASP A 281 -7.96 10.11 -19.52
C ASP A 281 -8.60 11.19 -20.41
N SER A 282 -8.06 11.43 -21.60
CA SER A 282 -8.63 12.39 -22.55
C SER A 282 -10.01 11.95 -23.07
N LEU A 283 -10.20 10.66 -23.34
CA LEU A 283 -11.51 10.11 -23.70
C LEU A 283 -12.50 10.24 -22.55
N ALA A 284 -12.08 9.98 -21.32
CA ALA A 284 -12.94 10.08 -20.15
C ALA A 284 -13.38 11.53 -19.89
N TYR A 285 -12.46 12.47 -19.86
CA TYR A 285 -12.72 13.88 -19.58
C TYR A 285 -13.31 14.65 -20.78
N GLY A 286 -13.22 14.10 -21.99
CA GLY A 286 -13.76 14.73 -23.21
C GLY A 286 -12.87 15.79 -23.82
N HIS A 287 -11.68 16.04 -23.29
CA HIS A 287 -10.69 16.99 -23.79
C HIS A 287 -9.27 16.46 -23.57
N HIS A 288 -8.28 17.00 -24.28
CA HIS A 288 -6.90 16.59 -24.11
C HIS A 288 -6.41 16.84 -22.69
N THR A 289 -6.03 15.77 -21.99
CA THR A 289 -5.71 15.81 -20.57
C THR A 289 -4.46 14.99 -20.25
N VAL A 290 -3.52 15.62 -19.52
CA VAL A 290 -2.32 14.96 -18.99
C VAL A 290 -2.40 15.00 -17.48
N VAL A 291 -3.09 14.04 -16.89
CA VAL A 291 -3.37 13.99 -15.44
C VAL A 291 -2.10 14.08 -14.58
N PRO A 292 -0.99 13.34 -14.84
CA PRO A 292 0.23 13.50 -14.06
C PRO A 292 0.78 14.92 -14.03
N TRP A 293 0.62 15.68 -15.11
CA TRP A 293 1.01 17.08 -15.16
C TRP A 293 0.03 17.98 -14.37
N ASN A 294 -1.27 17.72 -14.45
CA ASN A 294 -2.28 18.47 -13.70
C ASN A 294 -2.08 18.33 -12.19
N ILE A 295 -1.74 17.11 -11.72
CA ILE A 295 -1.39 16.87 -10.30
C ILE A 295 -0.18 17.72 -9.88
N ILE A 296 0.88 17.73 -10.69
CA ILE A 296 2.09 18.53 -10.40
C ILE A 296 1.75 20.02 -10.40
N ARG A 297 1.00 20.48 -11.42
CA ARG A 297 0.60 21.88 -11.55
C ARG A 297 -0.21 22.35 -10.33
N TYR A 298 -1.20 21.57 -9.91
CA TYR A 298 -2.05 21.90 -8.77
C TYR A 298 -1.27 21.98 -7.46
N ASN A 299 -0.44 20.97 -7.18
CA ASN A 299 0.25 20.86 -5.89
C ASN A 299 1.50 21.74 -5.76
N ILE A 300 2.14 22.12 -6.87
CA ILE A 300 3.38 22.92 -6.84
C ILE A 300 3.13 24.36 -7.27
N PHE A 301 2.24 24.58 -8.23
CA PHE A 301 2.03 25.88 -8.87
C PHE A 301 0.61 26.43 -8.64
N GLY A 302 -0.14 25.91 -7.66
CA GLY A 302 -1.54 26.31 -7.39
C GLY A 302 -1.72 27.72 -6.84
N GLY A 303 -0.65 28.37 -6.34
CA GLY A 303 -0.73 29.71 -5.74
C GLY A 303 -1.18 29.69 -4.27
N SER A 304 -1.35 30.86 -3.67
CA SER A 304 -1.69 31.01 -2.24
C SER A 304 -3.15 30.67 -1.88
N GLU A 305 -4.04 30.72 -2.87
CA GLU A 305 -5.49 30.49 -2.64
C GLU A 305 -5.91 29.06 -2.98
N ARG A 306 -5.02 28.25 -3.55
CA ARG A 306 -5.26 26.87 -4.01
C ARG A 306 -4.11 25.99 -3.58
N GLY A 307 -4.38 24.75 -3.32
CA GLY A 307 -3.35 23.77 -3.02
C GLY A 307 -3.64 22.92 -1.78
N PRO A 308 -2.75 21.97 -1.46
CA PRO A 308 -2.99 21.00 -0.40
C PRO A 308 -3.11 21.60 0.99
N GLU A 309 -2.59 22.80 1.25
CA GLU A 309 -2.66 23.47 2.56
C GLU A 309 -4.09 23.81 2.99
N LEU A 310 -5.03 23.95 2.04
CA LEU A 310 -6.46 24.13 2.31
C LEU A 310 -7.09 22.97 3.08
N TYR A 311 -6.49 21.79 3.01
CA TYR A 311 -6.96 20.56 3.66
C TYR A 311 -6.25 20.28 4.99
N GLY A 312 -5.58 21.28 5.53
CA GLY A 312 -4.91 21.21 6.81
C GLY A 312 -3.39 21.04 6.72
N THR A 313 -2.72 21.48 7.76
CA THR A 313 -1.25 21.42 7.88
C THR A 313 -0.85 20.60 9.10
N SER A 314 0.31 19.97 9.02
CA SER A 314 0.84 19.13 10.09
C SER A 314 2.31 19.47 10.40
N PRO A 315 2.78 19.31 11.65
CA PRO A 315 4.13 19.64 12.05
C PRO A 315 5.14 18.72 11.34
N TRP A 316 6.42 19.16 11.27
CA TRP A 316 7.49 18.42 10.57
C TRP A 316 7.70 16.98 11.09
N TYR A 317 7.42 16.74 12.38
CA TYR A 317 7.59 15.43 13.02
C TYR A 317 6.40 14.47 12.82
N PHE A 318 5.36 14.87 12.11
CA PHE A 318 4.17 14.04 11.85
C PHE A 318 4.54 12.65 11.32
N TYR A 319 5.35 12.61 10.25
CA TYR A 319 5.76 11.32 9.68
C TYR A 319 6.61 10.48 10.62
N LEU A 320 7.43 11.11 11.45
CA LEU A 320 8.22 10.37 12.44
C LEU A 320 7.30 9.61 13.41
N LEU A 321 6.28 10.28 13.95
CA LEU A 321 5.31 9.65 14.85
C LEU A 321 4.46 8.61 14.14
N ASN A 322 3.98 8.91 12.93
CA ASN A 322 3.19 7.98 12.13
C ASN A 322 3.98 6.72 11.78
N LEU A 323 5.24 6.86 11.37
CA LEU A 323 6.12 5.72 11.12
C LEU A 323 6.38 4.91 12.39
N PHE A 324 6.60 5.54 13.56
CA PHE A 324 6.73 4.81 14.83
C PHE A 324 5.48 3.98 15.14
N LEU A 325 4.29 4.51 14.88
CA LEU A 325 3.04 3.80 15.08
C LEU A 325 2.93 2.55 14.20
N ASN A 326 3.39 2.63 12.96
CA ASN A 326 3.23 1.59 11.93
C ASN A 326 4.42 0.63 11.82
N PHE A 327 5.63 1.06 12.22
CA PHE A 327 6.87 0.29 12.09
C PHE A 327 7.70 0.20 13.38
N ASN A 328 7.26 0.83 14.46
CA ASN A 328 7.84 0.77 15.81
C ASN A 328 9.38 0.87 15.84
N ILE A 329 10.08 -0.12 16.43
CA ILE A 329 11.56 -0.15 16.55
C ILE A 329 12.29 -0.24 15.20
N LEU A 330 11.61 -0.54 14.10
CA LEU A 330 12.24 -0.54 12.78
C LEU A 330 12.57 0.89 12.31
N VAL A 331 11.87 1.92 12.81
CA VAL A 331 12.11 3.32 12.43
C VAL A 331 13.50 3.80 12.85
N PRO A 332 13.91 3.71 14.13
CA PRO A 332 15.27 4.10 14.50
C PRO A 332 16.31 3.24 13.80
N LEU A 333 16.07 1.94 13.55
CA LEU A 333 16.98 1.11 12.76
C LEU A 333 17.12 1.64 11.33
N ALA A 334 16.02 2.02 10.68
CA ALA A 334 16.08 2.59 9.33
C ALA A 334 16.85 3.91 9.31
N LEU A 335 16.59 4.80 10.27
CA LEU A 335 17.25 6.11 10.37
C LEU A 335 18.75 6.03 10.65
N ILE A 336 19.23 5.02 11.35
CA ILE A 336 20.66 4.85 11.61
C ILE A 336 21.39 4.06 10.51
N SER A 337 20.71 3.61 9.45
CA SER A 337 21.30 2.71 8.45
C SER A 337 22.49 3.34 7.70
N LEU A 338 22.41 4.60 7.26
CA LEU A 338 23.53 5.31 6.64
C LEU A 338 24.67 5.63 7.61
N PRO A 339 24.43 6.19 8.82
CA PRO A 339 25.48 6.30 9.84
C PRO A 339 26.14 4.96 10.16
N ALA A 340 25.37 3.88 10.30
CA ALA A 340 25.89 2.54 10.56
C ALA A 340 26.78 2.05 9.41
N LEU A 341 26.38 2.31 8.18
CA LEU A 341 27.19 2.01 7.00
C LEU A 341 28.51 2.78 6.98
N ALA A 342 28.49 4.07 7.31
CA ALA A 342 29.68 4.91 7.39
C ALA A 342 30.67 4.43 8.47
N ILE A 343 30.17 4.10 9.67
CA ILE A 343 30.94 3.52 10.76
C ILE A 343 31.56 2.18 10.32
N THR A 344 30.76 1.31 9.67
CA THR A 344 31.25 0.02 9.17
C THR A 344 32.34 0.21 8.10
N TYR A 345 32.18 1.17 7.21
CA TYR A 345 33.21 1.50 6.22
C TYR A 345 34.53 1.94 6.87
N ARG A 346 34.45 2.68 7.97
CA ARG A 346 35.66 3.19 8.67
C ARG A 346 36.36 2.13 9.51
N TYR A 347 35.58 1.28 10.22
CA TYR A 347 36.13 0.36 11.24
C TYR A 347 36.07 -1.11 10.87
N ASP A 348 35.19 -1.50 9.93
CA ASP A 348 34.97 -2.89 9.51
C ASP A 348 34.82 -3.04 8.00
N HIS A 349 35.69 -2.38 7.22
CA HIS A 349 35.62 -2.33 5.75
C HIS A 349 35.64 -3.71 5.07
N LEU A 350 36.18 -4.75 5.72
CA LEU A 350 36.17 -6.12 5.19
C LEU A 350 34.74 -6.70 5.04
N ARG A 351 33.78 -6.17 5.79
CA ARG A 351 32.36 -6.54 5.66
C ARG A 351 31.74 -5.99 4.37
N LEU A 352 32.32 -4.95 3.80
CA LEU A 352 31.93 -4.37 2.50
C LEU A 352 32.71 -5.01 1.32
N GLY A 353 33.39 -6.12 1.55
CA GLY A 353 34.16 -6.85 0.54
C GLY A 353 35.68 -6.77 0.74
N ALA A 354 36.38 -7.82 0.29
CA ALA A 354 37.82 -8.00 0.51
C ALA A 354 38.73 -7.06 -0.30
N TYR A 355 38.15 -6.24 -1.19
CA TYR A 355 38.93 -5.42 -2.11
C TYR A 355 38.82 -3.93 -1.73
N LYS A 356 39.95 -3.27 -1.52
CA LYS A 356 40.01 -1.82 -1.73
C LYS A 356 39.51 -1.59 -3.15
N ALA A 357 38.48 -0.77 -3.29
CA ALA A 357 38.01 -0.38 -4.62
C ALA A 357 39.19 0.19 -5.39
N SER A 358 39.49 -0.40 -6.55
CA SER A 358 40.44 0.18 -7.50
C SER A 358 39.87 1.54 -7.96
N PRO A 359 40.73 2.52 -8.32
CA PRO A 359 40.29 3.79 -8.88
C PRO A 359 39.32 3.65 -10.08
N ASP A 360 39.32 2.48 -10.71
CA ASP A 360 38.54 2.14 -11.89
C ASP A 360 37.19 1.45 -11.51
N GLN A 361 36.90 1.22 -10.24
CA GLN A 361 35.67 0.56 -9.76
C GLN A 361 35.01 1.37 -8.65
N SER A 362 33.69 1.29 -8.60
CA SER A 362 32.93 1.84 -7.49
C SER A 362 32.95 0.91 -6.29
N SER A 363 33.09 1.49 -5.09
CA SER A 363 33.10 0.69 -3.86
C SER A 363 31.72 0.12 -3.53
N PRO A 364 31.62 -1.04 -2.87
CA PRO A 364 30.37 -1.54 -2.33
C PRO A 364 29.69 -0.57 -1.36
N PHE A 365 30.50 0.27 -0.66
CA PHE A 365 29.98 1.37 0.16
C PHE A 365 29.13 2.34 -0.68
N THR A 366 29.65 2.85 -1.80
CA THR A 366 28.93 3.77 -2.70
C THR A 366 27.64 3.13 -3.23
N LEU A 367 27.73 1.87 -3.67
CA LEU A 367 26.56 1.15 -4.17
C LEU A 367 25.49 0.99 -3.10
N LEU A 368 25.85 0.62 -1.89
CA LEU A 368 24.89 0.41 -0.81
C LEU A 368 24.31 1.75 -0.33
N THR A 369 25.10 2.82 -0.30
CA THR A 369 24.62 4.18 -0.01
C THR A 369 23.53 4.58 -0.99
N MET A 370 23.72 4.38 -2.30
CA MET A 370 22.70 4.71 -3.31
C MET A 370 21.40 3.91 -3.13
N ARG A 371 21.45 2.72 -2.53
CA ARG A 371 20.26 1.89 -2.27
C ARG A 371 19.51 2.24 -0.99
N LEU A 372 20.21 2.82 -0.02
CA LEU A 372 19.58 3.25 1.25
C LEU A 372 19.07 4.69 1.19
N LEU A 373 19.66 5.51 0.34
CA LEU A 373 19.37 6.95 0.21
C LEU A 373 17.92 7.28 -0.18
N PRO A 374 17.21 6.51 -1.02
CA PRO A 374 15.84 6.84 -1.44
C PRO A 374 14.86 7.01 -0.27
N PHE A 375 14.95 6.21 0.77
CA PHE A 375 14.13 6.38 1.97
C PHE A 375 14.35 7.76 2.61
N TYR A 376 15.59 8.18 2.76
CA TYR A 376 15.91 9.47 3.39
C TYR A 376 15.47 10.66 2.54
N ILE A 377 15.64 10.58 1.21
CA ILE A 377 15.19 11.63 0.29
C ILE A 377 13.66 11.78 0.44
N TRP A 378 12.91 10.68 0.37
CA TRP A 378 11.47 10.70 0.45
C TRP A 378 10.97 11.22 1.80
N PHE A 379 11.52 10.68 2.89
CA PHE A 379 11.21 11.11 4.25
C PHE A 379 11.52 12.59 4.46
N GLY A 380 12.65 13.08 3.95
CA GLY A 380 13.04 14.48 4.03
C GLY A 380 12.10 15.40 3.25
N ILE A 381 11.82 15.07 1.97
CA ILE A 381 10.91 15.86 1.13
C ILE A 381 9.54 15.99 1.80
N LEU A 382 8.93 14.88 2.20
CA LEU A 382 7.59 14.90 2.78
C LEU A 382 7.53 15.56 4.17
N SER A 383 8.59 15.44 4.97
CA SER A 383 8.64 16.12 6.28
C SER A 383 8.67 17.65 6.15
N LEU A 384 9.17 18.17 5.04
CA LEU A 384 9.22 19.60 4.75
C LEU A 384 7.90 20.16 4.16
N GLN A 385 7.01 19.31 3.62
CA GLN A 385 5.72 19.75 3.13
C GLN A 385 4.81 20.17 4.29
N ALA A 386 3.95 21.19 4.09
CA ALA A 386 3.02 21.64 5.12
C ALA A 386 1.86 20.64 5.30
N HIS A 387 1.23 20.23 4.21
CA HIS A 387 0.19 19.22 4.22
C HIS A 387 0.79 17.80 4.24
N LYS A 388 0.29 16.96 5.15
CA LYS A 388 0.82 15.62 5.37
C LYS A 388 -0.28 14.61 5.60
N GLU A 389 -0.19 13.49 4.88
CA GLU A 389 -1.08 12.34 5.05
C GLU A 389 -0.27 11.05 5.13
N GLU A 390 -0.77 10.07 5.88
CA GLU A 390 -0.09 8.79 6.05
C GLU A 390 0.23 8.11 4.72
N ARG A 391 -0.73 8.10 3.79
CA ARG A 391 -0.61 7.45 2.48
C ARG A 391 0.55 7.96 1.62
N PHE A 392 1.02 9.18 1.84
CA PHE A 392 2.15 9.73 1.08
C PHE A 392 3.46 8.99 1.38
N MET A 393 3.58 8.35 2.55
CA MET A 393 4.75 7.55 2.91
C MET A 393 4.73 6.12 2.36
N PHE A 394 3.60 5.60 1.85
CA PHE A 394 3.48 4.22 1.40
C PHE A 394 4.57 3.79 0.40
N PRO A 395 4.93 4.58 -0.63
CA PRO A 395 5.99 4.20 -1.57
C PRO A 395 7.35 3.92 -0.92
N ALA A 396 7.63 4.51 0.25
CA ALA A 396 8.89 4.34 0.98
C ALA A 396 8.83 3.26 2.09
N TYR A 397 7.69 2.68 2.42
CA TYR A 397 7.56 1.67 3.46
C TYR A 397 8.47 0.45 3.26
N PRO A 398 8.56 -0.16 2.06
CA PRO A 398 9.48 -1.26 1.83
C PRO A 398 10.95 -0.85 1.95
N LEU A 399 11.27 0.41 1.63
CA LEU A 399 12.63 0.94 1.72
C LEU A 399 13.03 1.20 3.19
N LEU A 400 12.08 1.63 4.03
CA LEU A 400 12.26 1.67 5.48
C LEU A 400 12.64 0.28 6.01
N CYS A 401 11.89 -0.76 5.63
CA CYS A 401 12.19 -2.14 6.02
C CYS A 401 13.58 -2.59 5.53
N LEU A 402 13.98 -2.22 4.30
CA LEU A 402 15.31 -2.51 3.77
C LEU A 402 16.41 -1.84 4.59
N ASN A 403 16.25 -0.54 4.87
CA ASN A 403 17.19 0.24 5.67
C ASN A 403 17.33 -0.35 7.08
N ALA A 404 16.22 -0.69 7.73
CA ALA A 404 16.21 -1.35 9.05
C ALA A 404 16.91 -2.71 9.02
N ALA A 405 16.67 -3.52 7.98
CA ALA A 405 17.31 -4.84 7.83
C ALA A 405 18.82 -4.73 7.64
N VAL A 406 19.28 -3.75 6.85
CA VAL A 406 20.70 -3.47 6.67
C VAL A 406 21.33 -2.98 7.98
N ALA A 407 20.69 -2.03 8.68
CA ALA A 407 21.18 -1.54 9.97
C ALA A 407 21.30 -2.67 11.02
N LEU A 408 20.29 -3.50 11.13
CA LEU A 408 20.31 -4.66 12.04
C LEU A 408 21.46 -5.62 11.74
N TYR A 409 21.74 -5.86 10.46
CA TYR A 409 22.89 -6.68 10.04
C TYR A 409 24.23 -6.00 10.41
N LEU A 410 24.37 -4.71 10.20
CA LEU A 410 25.61 -3.98 10.53
C LEU A 410 25.85 -3.92 12.05
N ILE A 411 24.82 -3.66 12.85
CA ILE A 411 24.90 -3.66 14.32
C ILE A 411 25.32 -5.04 14.83
N ARG A 412 24.71 -6.12 14.31
CA ARG A 412 25.15 -7.48 14.60
C ARG A 412 26.63 -7.67 14.27
N GLY A 413 27.07 -7.14 13.14
CA GLY A 413 28.48 -7.18 12.72
C GLY A 413 29.43 -6.49 13.70
N TRP A 414 29.02 -5.35 14.26
CA TRP A 414 29.79 -4.66 15.30
C TRP A 414 29.88 -5.47 16.57
N GLN A 415 28.77 -6.08 17.02
CA GLN A 415 28.79 -7.00 18.18
C GLN A 415 29.78 -8.14 17.98
N GLU A 416 29.81 -8.74 16.77
CA GLU A 416 30.78 -9.78 16.42
C GLU A 416 32.23 -9.25 16.48
N ALA A 417 32.48 -8.06 15.93
CA ALA A 417 33.81 -7.45 15.94
C ALA A 417 34.30 -7.12 17.36
N ILE A 418 33.44 -6.54 18.18
CA ILE A 418 33.72 -6.22 19.59
C ILE A 418 34.01 -7.52 20.38
N PHE A 419 33.18 -8.55 20.22
CA PHE A 419 33.35 -9.84 20.90
C PHE A 419 34.70 -10.48 20.53
N ILE A 420 35.08 -10.44 19.25
CA ILE A 420 36.39 -10.97 18.80
C ILE A 420 37.53 -10.15 19.40
N SER A 421 37.38 -8.81 19.46
CA SER A 421 38.38 -7.93 20.06
C SER A 421 38.64 -8.25 21.53
N ILE A 422 37.58 -8.55 22.29
CA ILE A 422 37.65 -8.89 23.71
C ILE A 422 38.20 -10.31 23.92
N THR A 423 37.63 -11.29 23.22
CA THR A 423 37.96 -12.74 23.43
C THR A 423 39.20 -13.18 22.68
N LYS A 424 39.69 -12.34 21.73
CA LYS A 424 40.79 -12.68 20.79
C LYS A 424 40.55 -13.97 20.00
N SER A 425 39.31 -14.47 19.93
CA SER A 425 38.99 -15.76 19.32
C SER A 425 37.79 -15.68 18.35
N PRO A 426 38.04 -15.68 17.03
CA PRO A 426 36.97 -15.81 16.02
C PRO A 426 36.16 -17.09 16.17
N TYR A 427 36.80 -18.18 16.70
CA TYR A 427 36.13 -19.47 16.92
C TYR A 427 35.03 -19.37 17.99
N LYS A 428 35.31 -18.72 19.13
CA LYS A 428 34.30 -18.48 20.17
C LYS A 428 33.15 -17.63 19.65
N ALA A 429 33.44 -16.64 18.82
CA ALA A 429 32.41 -15.81 18.18
C ALA A 429 31.53 -16.66 17.24
N ALA A 430 32.10 -17.57 16.46
CA ALA A 430 31.38 -18.46 15.56
C ALA A 430 30.40 -19.38 16.30
N GLN A 431 30.77 -19.86 17.50
CA GLN A 431 29.94 -20.73 18.33
C GLN A 431 28.88 -19.98 19.16
N SER A 432 29.06 -18.69 19.40
CA SER A 432 28.16 -17.92 20.26
C SER A 432 26.77 -17.74 19.61
N SER A 433 25.72 -18.08 20.37
CA SER A 433 24.33 -17.86 19.99
C SER A 433 23.88 -16.41 20.21
N MET A 434 24.62 -15.59 20.98
CA MET A 434 24.28 -14.24 21.40
C MET A 434 23.82 -13.33 20.25
N PHE A 435 24.56 -13.31 19.14
CA PHE A 435 24.27 -12.46 18.00
C PHE A 435 22.98 -12.87 17.25
N ARG A 436 22.69 -14.20 17.23
CA ARG A 436 21.45 -14.72 16.67
C ARG A 436 20.27 -14.39 17.59
N THR A 437 20.44 -14.54 18.87
CA THR A 437 19.41 -14.20 19.86
C THR A 437 19.09 -12.72 19.81
N PHE A 438 20.09 -11.84 19.74
CA PHE A 438 19.89 -10.39 19.58
C PHE A 438 19.06 -10.06 18.33
N THR A 439 19.44 -10.56 17.15
CA THR A 439 18.69 -10.26 15.93
C THR A 439 17.28 -10.84 15.94
N LEU A 440 17.13 -12.03 16.54
CA LEU A 440 15.81 -12.66 16.72
C LEU A 440 14.93 -11.85 17.68
N SER A 441 15.47 -11.41 18.82
CA SER A 441 14.70 -10.61 19.79
C SER A 441 14.20 -9.29 19.18
N VAL A 442 15.04 -8.58 18.40
CA VAL A 442 14.63 -7.37 17.71
C VAL A 442 13.47 -7.64 16.73
N ILE A 443 13.58 -8.69 15.90
CA ILE A 443 12.53 -9.02 14.92
C ILE A 443 11.25 -9.47 15.65
N VAL A 444 11.34 -10.31 16.67
CA VAL A 444 10.17 -10.79 17.42
C VAL A 444 9.47 -9.63 18.13
N THR A 445 10.21 -8.75 18.80
CA THR A 445 9.64 -7.57 19.47
C THR A 445 8.93 -6.67 18.46
N ALA A 446 9.58 -6.36 17.33
CA ALA A 446 8.95 -5.57 16.26
C ALA A 446 7.67 -6.23 15.74
N SER A 447 7.69 -7.55 15.56
CA SER A 447 6.52 -8.31 15.07
C SER A 447 5.38 -8.31 16.08
N VAL A 448 5.65 -8.52 17.37
CA VAL A 448 4.63 -8.51 18.42
C VAL A 448 3.95 -7.14 18.51
N ILE A 449 4.72 -6.06 18.53
CA ILE A 449 4.16 -4.68 18.55
C ILE A 449 3.33 -4.43 17.29
N SER A 450 3.81 -4.86 16.11
CA SER A 450 3.08 -4.69 14.85
C SER A 450 1.77 -5.48 14.81
N ILE A 451 1.78 -6.73 15.27
CA ILE A 451 0.55 -7.56 15.37
C ILE A 451 -0.44 -6.91 16.34
N SER A 452 0.02 -6.42 17.49
CA SER A 452 -0.84 -5.68 18.43
C SER A 452 -1.47 -4.44 17.77
N ARG A 453 -0.70 -3.72 16.93
CA ARG A 453 -1.23 -2.60 16.14
C ARG A 453 -2.26 -3.03 15.11
N ILE A 454 -2.03 -4.12 14.39
CA ILE A 454 -2.97 -4.70 13.42
C ILE A 454 -4.28 -5.08 14.12
N LEU A 455 -4.20 -5.75 15.27
CA LEU A 455 -5.37 -6.11 16.06
C LEU A 455 -6.13 -4.87 16.54
N ALA A 456 -5.40 -3.82 16.98
CA ALA A 456 -6.03 -2.55 17.37
C ALA A 456 -6.74 -1.85 16.20
N LEU A 457 -6.13 -1.87 14.99
CA LEU A 457 -6.78 -1.33 13.78
C LEU A 457 -8.07 -2.08 13.46
N TRP A 458 -8.05 -3.39 13.51
CA TRP A 458 -9.24 -4.20 13.27
C TRP A 458 -10.31 -4.03 14.35
N THR A 459 -9.93 -4.07 15.63
CA THR A 459 -10.89 -4.00 16.72
C THR A 459 -11.54 -2.62 16.86
N TYR A 460 -10.76 -1.55 16.71
CA TYR A 460 -11.22 -0.20 17.08
C TYR A 460 -11.52 0.71 15.89
N TYR A 461 -11.02 0.41 14.68
CA TYR A 461 -11.17 1.29 13.52
C TYR A 461 -11.95 0.69 12.35
N HIS A 462 -12.39 -0.57 12.48
CA HIS A 462 -13.15 -1.26 11.43
C HIS A 462 -14.67 -0.98 11.48
N SER A 463 -15.15 -0.29 12.49
CA SER A 463 -16.57 -0.03 12.74
C SER A 463 -17.34 0.56 11.55
N PRO A 464 -16.82 1.49 10.74
CA PRO A 464 -17.51 2.02 9.57
C PRO A 464 -17.86 0.95 8.53
N MET A 465 -17.00 -0.05 8.35
CA MET A 465 -17.28 -1.19 7.47
C MET A 465 -18.25 -2.19 8.15
N THR A 466 -18.10 -2.41 9.44
CA THR A 466 -18.98 -3.31 10.21
C THR A 466 -20.41 -2.83 10.23
N ILE A 467 -20.66 -1.54 10.40
CA ILE A 467 -22.02 -0.98 10.43
C ILE A 467 -22.74 -1.17 9.10
N SER A 468 -22.01 -1.04 7.97
CA SER A 468 -22.57 -1.30 6.64
C SER A 468 -22.93 -2.78 6.47
N PHE A 469 -22.16 -3.69 7.07
CA PHE A 469 -22.48 -5.11 7.08
C PHE A 469 -23.72 -5.41 7.92
N LEU A 470 -23.85 -4.83 9.12
CA LEU A 470 -25.02 -5.00 9.99
C LEU A 470 -26.27 -4.41 9.34
N PHE A 471 -26.17 -3.31 8.63
CA PHE A 471 -27.27 -2.73 7.87
C PHE A 471 -27.79 -3.71 6.83
N GLU A 472 -26.92 -4.33 6.05
CA GLU A 472 -27.27 -5.28 5.00
C GLU A 472 -27.79 -6.63 5.55
N THR A 473 -27.21 -7.14 6.65
CA THR A 473 -27.49 -8.51 7.13
C THR A 473 -28.52 -8.58 8.25
N GLU A 474 -28.81 -7.49 8.95
CA GLU A 474 -29.76 -7.47 10.06
C GLU A 474 -30.93 -6.53 9.77
N GLU A 475 -30.68 -5.26 9.48
CA GLU A 475 -31.73 -4.25 9.44
C GLU A 475 -32.61 -4.37 8.19
N LEU A 476 -31.99 -4.52 6.99
CA LEU A 476 -32.78 -4.70 5.76
C LEU A 476 -33.57 -6.01 5.72
N PRO A 477 -33.03 -7.17 6.14
CA PRO A 477 -33.83 -8.38 6.31
C PRO A 477 -34.97 -8.24 7.32
N ARG A 478 -34.74 -7.53 8.44
CA ARG A 478 -35.83 -7.22 9.39
C ARG A 478 -36.97 -6.46 8.69
N LEU A 479 -36.63 -5.47 7.89
CA LEU A 479 -37.59 -4.66 7.15
C LEU A 479 -38.41 -5.53 6.17
N LEU A 480 -37.75 -6.43 5.44
CA LEU A 480 -38.38 -7.35 4.52
C LEU A 480 -39.26 -8.38 5.24
N ASN A 481 -38.86 -8.81 6.44
CA ASN A 481 -39.64 -9.74 7.25
C ASN A 481 -40.93 -9.09 7.75
N VAL A 482 -40.85 -7.88 8.30
CA VAL A 482 -42.01 -7.11 8.80
C VAL A 482 -43.05 -6.86 7.69
N THR A 483 -42.55 -6.61 6.46
CA THR A 483 -43.38 -6.36 5.27
C THR A 483 -43.79 -7.64 4.51
N GLY A 484 -43.43 -8.82 5.03
CA GLY A 484 -43.81 -10.11 4.48
C GLY A 484 -43.22 -10.45 3.12
N PHE A 485 -42.03 -9.86 2.77
CA PHE A 485 -41.32 -10.25 1.55
C PHE A 485 -40.45 -11.49 1.74
N LEU A 486 -40.09 -11.81 2.99
CA LEU A 486 -39.35 -13.04 3.27
C LEU A 486 -40.32 -14.21 3.43
N PRO A 487 -40.05 -15.36 2.80
CA PRO A 487 -40.82 -16.58 3.06
C PRO A 487 -40.60 -17.01 4.52
N PRO A 488 -41.63 -17.61 5.15
CA PRO A 488 -41.52 -18.14 6.50
C PRO A 488 -40.42 -19.23 6.52
N ILE A 489 -39.47 -19.10 7.43
CA ILE A 489 -38.43 -20.10 7.60
C ILE A 489 -39.02 -21.34 8.26
N PRO A 490 -38.86 -22.54 7.68
CA PRO A 490 -39.36 -23.76 8.30
C PRO A 490 -38.74 -23.96 9.70
N PRO A 491 -39.51 -24.39 10.68
CA PRO A 491 -38.98 -24.73 11.99
C PRO A 491 -37.92 -25.84 11.83
N ASN A 492 -36.77 -25.70 12.46
CA ASN A 492 -35.60 -26.60 12.41
C ASN A 492 -34.69 -26.46 11.18
N THR A 493 -34.75 -25.36 10.42
CA THR A 493 -33.76 -25.09 9.38
C THR A 493 -32.40 -24.79 10.02
N HIS A 494 -31.34 -25.54 9.67
CA HIS A 494 -29.99 -25.27 10.13
C HIS A 494 -29.45 -23.99 9.48
N ALA A 495 -28.52 -23.28 10.16
CA ALA A 495 -27.95 -22.03 9.67
C ALA A 495 -27.31 -22.17 8.28
N ASP A 496 -26.73 -23.31 7.96
CA ASP A 496 -26.10 -23.63 6.66
C ASP A 496 -27.13 -23.86 5.53
N GLU A 497 -28.41 -24.11 5.87
CA GLU A 497 -29.52 -24.36 4.94
C GLU A 497 -30.36 -23.09 4.71
N MET A 498 -30.06 -21.99 5.41
CA MET A 498 -30.80 -20.74 5.22
C MET A 498 -30.61 -20.21 3.79
N PRO A 499 -31.67 -19.97 3.02
CA PRO A 499 -31.54 -19.37 1.71
C PRO A 499 -30.96 -17.96 1.81
N ARG A 500 -30.15 -17.58 0.82
CA ARG A 500 -29.71 -16.21 0.72
C ARG A 500 -30.89 -15.27 0.62
N ILE A 501 -30.86 -14.20 1.42
CA ILE A 501 -31.96 -13.21 1.43
C ILE A 501 -31.82 -12.36 0.17
N ASP A 502 -32.87 -12.34 -0.65
CA ASP A 502 -32.96 -11.42 -1.79
C ASP A 502 -33.33 -10.02 -1.29
N LEU A 503 -32.45 -9.09 -1.44
CA LEU A 503 -32.63 -7.67 -1.08
C LEU A 503 -33.26 -6.85 -2.22
N SER A 504 -33.58 -7.43 -3.37
CA SER A 504 -34.13 -6.68 -4.52
C SER A 504 -35.42 -5.90 -4.16
N PRO A 505 -36.31 -6.38 -3.27
CA PRO A 505 -37.51 -5.62 -2.89
C PRO A 505 -37.19 -4.32 -2.13
N ILE A 506 -36.00 -4.15 -1.58
CA ILE A 506 -35.58 -2.92 -0.86
C ILE A 506 -35.71 -1.68 -1.75
N LYS A 507 -35.54 -1.83 -3.07
CA LYS A 507 -35.73 -0.73 -4.03
C LYS A 507 -37.11 -0.08 -3.92
N GLY A 508 -38.12 -0.84 -3.58
CA GLY A 508 -39.51 -0.34 -3.41
C GLY A 508 -39.69 0.56 -2.19
N PHE A 509 -38.79 0.51 -1.21
CA PHE A 509 -38.86 1.34 -0.01
C PHE A 509 -38.26 2.74 -0.23
N ASN A 510 -37.44 2.94 -1.26
CA ASN A 510 -36.76 4.21 -1.55
C ASN A 510 -36.07 4.79 -0.29
N LEU A 511 -35.21 3.98 0.34
CA LEU A 511 -34.55 4.31 1.60
C LEU A 511 -33.41 5.33 1.39
N THR A 512 -33.28 6.22 2.36
CA THR A 512 -32.19 7.21 2.42
C THR A 512 -31.33 6.98 3.66
N LEU A 513 -30.04 6.71 3.44
CA LEU A 513 -29.00 6.58 4.47
C LEU A 513 -28.18 7.87 4.50
N CYS A 514 -28.13 8.56 5.63
CA CYS A 514 -27.47 9.84 5.74
C CYS A 514 -26.18 9.77 6.58
N TYR A 515 -25.20 10.56 6.17
CA TYR A 515 -23.97 10.79 6.91
C TYR A 515 -23.86 12.28 7.26
N GLY A 516 -23.59 12.59 8.54
CA GLY A 516 -23.31 13.94 9.02
C GLY A 516 -21.82 14.14 9.28
N LYS A 517 -21.43 14.28 10.55
CA LYS A 517 -20.02 14.44 10.96
C LYS A 517 -19.12 13.27 10.57
N GLU A 518 -19.69 12.07 10.31
CA GLU A 518 -18.98 10.85 9.91
C GLU A 518 -18.82 10.70 8.38
N TRP A 519 -19.07 11.76 7.60
CA TRP A 519 -18.94 11.75 6.14
C TRP A 519 -17.57 11.21 5.67
N TYR A 520 -16.49 11.54 6.36
CA TYR A 520 -15.13 11.14 6.00
C TYR A 520 -14.82 9.66 6.29
N ARG A 521 -15.72 8.95 6.98
CA ARG A 521 -15.65 7.51 7.23
C ARG A 521 -16.69 6.72 6.42
N PHE A 522 -17.37 7.37 5.48
CA PHE A 522 -18.23 6.66 4.53
C PHE A 522 -17.44 5.58 3.81
N PRO A 523 -17.85 4.29 3.84
CA PRO A 523 -17.03 3.20 3.31
C PRO A 523 -17.20 2.96 1.81
N GLY A 524 -18.05 3.74 1.11
CA GLY A 524 -18.33 3.65 -0.32
C GLY A 524 -19.59 2.86 -0.68
N HIS A 525 -20.14 3.17 -1.85
CA HIS A 525 -21.37 2.57 -2.36
C HIS A 525 -21.25 1.07 -2.66
N TYR A 526 -20.05 0.49 -2.78
CA TYR A 526 -19.90 -0.97 -2.87
C TYR A 526 -20.37 -1.71 -1.62
N LEU A 527 -20.36 -1.04 -0.46
CA LEU A 527 -20.79 -1.61 0.81
C LEU A 527 -22.21 -1.17 1.23
N VAL A 528 -22.90 -0.39 0.39
CA VAL A 528 -24.30 -0.01 0.58
C VAL A 528 -25.16 -0.82 -0.38
N PRO A 529 -26.21 -1.52 0.08
CA PRO A 529 -27.10 -2.31 -0.77
C PRO A 529 -27.78 -1.49 -1.87
N ASP A 530 -28.13 -2.14 -2.98
CA ASP A 530 -28.86 -1.52 -4.08
C ASP A 530 -30.25 -1.07 -3.65
N GLY A 531 -30.65 0.11 -4.10
CA GLY A 531 -31.95 0.70 -3.75
C GLY A 531 -31.94 1.54 -2.47
N VAL A 532 -30.76 1.72 -1.85
CA VAL A 532 -30.56 2.68 -0.77
C VAL A 532 -29.77 3.87 -1.32
N ARG A 533 -30.36 5.06 -1.22
CA ARG A 533 -29.69 6.33 -1.56
C ARG A 533 -28.82 6.77 -0.37
N VAL A 534 -27.66 7.33 -0.65
CA VAL A 534 -26.78 7.93 0.36
C VAL A 534 -26.74 9.43 0.15
N ASP A 535 -26.96 10.19 1.21
CA ASP A 535 -26.92 11.65 1.17
C ASP A 535 -26.18 12.21 2.41
N PHE A 536 -25.84 13.49 2.37
CA PHE A 536 -25.18 14.17 3.48
C PHE A 536 -26.16 15.12 4.20
N ILE A 537 -26.04 15.18 5.53
CA ILE A 537 -26.71 16.19 6.36
C ILE A 537 -25.68 17.18 6.90
N LYS A 538 -26.09 18.43 7.13
CA LYS A 538 -25.20 19.47 7.67
C LYS A 538 -24.62 19.03 9.02
N SER A 539 -23.31 19.20 9.16
CA SER A 539 -22.55 18.99 10.39
C SER A 539 -21.66 20.23 10.66
N GLU A 540 -20.74 20.13 11.57
CA GLU A 540 -19.75 21.19 11.86
C GLU A 540 -18.69 21.35 10.75
N PHE A 541 -18.68 20.47 9.75
CA PHE A 541 -17.75 20.56 8.64
C PHE A 541 -18.18 21.64 7.64
N ASP A 542 -17.30 22.60 7.38
CA ASP A 542 -17.53 23.75 6.49
C ASP A 542 -16.79 23.62 5.13
N GLY A 543 -16.21 22.45 4.86
CA GLY A 543 -15.51 22.19 3.60
C GLY A 543 -16.42 21.63 2.51
N MET A 544 -15.83 21.39 1.33
CA MET A 544 -16.52 20.88 0.16
C MET A 544 -16.78 19.37 0.29
N LEU A 545 -18.06 18.97 0.28
CA LEU A 545 -18.47 17.58 0.13
C LEU A 545 -18.60 17.18 -1.35
N PRO A 546 -18.52 15.90 -1.71
CA PRO A 546 -18.73 15.45 -3.08
C PRO A 546 -20.22 15.56 -3.48
N GLY A 547 -20.48 15.82 -4.76
CA GLY A 547 -21.82 15.72 -5.35
C GLY A 547 -22.07 14.34 -5.94
N HIS A 548 -23.30 14.09 -6.42
CA HIS A 548 -23.62 12.84 -7.10
C HIS A 548 -23.16 12.86 -8.56
N PHE A 549 -22.61 11.74 -9.04
CA PHE A 549 -22.41 11.55 -10.48
C PHE A 549 -23.74 11.59 -11.24
N GLY A 550 -23.71 12.20 -12.41
CA GLY A 550 -24.89 12.32 -13.27
C GLY A 550 -25.79 13.52 -12.94
N GLU A 551 -25.56 14.18 -11.83
CA GLU A 551 -26.22 15.45 -11.49
C GLU A 551 -25.31 16.62 -11.92
N GLY A 552 -25.84 17.60 -12.66
CA GLY A 552 -25.09 18.79 -13.05
C GLY A 552 -25.12 19.12 -14.53
N GLU A 553 -24.25 20.02 -14.94
CA GLU A 553 -24.20 20.56 -16.30
C GLU A 553 -22.88 20.18 -16.99
N LEU A 554 -22.93 20.11 -18.32
CA LEU A 554 -21.74 20.00 -19.16
C LEU A 554 -20.99 21.34 -19.12
N LYS A 555 -20.05 21.48 -18.18
CA LYS A 555 -19.12 22.61 -18.18
C LYS A 555 -17.93 22.27 -19.09
N HIS A 556 -17.49 23.27 -19.88
CA HIS A 556 -16.30 23.19 -20.75
C HIS A 556 -16.38 22.33 -22.02
N VAL A 557 -17.54 21.96 -22.49
CA VAL A 557 -17.64 21.45 -23.85
C VAL A 557 -18.01 22.63 -24.78
N ASN A 558 -17.01 23.39 -25.17
CA ASN A 558 -17.15 24.30 -26.29
C ASN A 558 -17.29 23.48 -27.59
N GLY A 559 -18.48 22.98 -27.88
CA GLY A 559 -18.78 22.11 -29.01
C GLY A 559 -19.12 20.65 -28.61
N PRO A 560 -19.57 19.87 -29.59
CA PRO A 560 -19.76 18.42 -29.38
C PRO A 560 -18.45 17.82 -28.90
N SER A 561 -18.52 16.94 -27.87
CA SER A 561 -17.37 16.25 -27.31
C SER A 561 -16.40 15.82 -28.42
N GLN A 562 -15.19 16.40 -28.44
CA GLN A 562 -14.20 16.12 -29.49
C GLN A 562 -13.81 14.64 -29.54
N TYR A 563 -14.05 13.91 -28.44
CA TYR A 563 -13.66 12.51 -28.30
C TYR A 563 -14.90 11.63 -28.11
N PRO A 564 -15.14 10.64 -29.00
CA PRO A 564 -16.22 9.67 -28.82
C PRO A 564 -15.95 8.84 -27.57
N LEU A 565 -16.99 8.58 -26.78
CA LEU A 565 -16.91 7.66 -25.65
C LEU A 565 -16.92 6.20 -26.15
N ALA A 566 -16.18 5.36 -25.46
CA ALA A 566 -16.31 3.92 -25.57
C ALA A 566 -17.40 3.43 -24.59
N PRO A 567 -18.67 3.32 -25.01
CA PRO A 567 -19.82 3.21 -24.07
C PRO A 567 -19.83 1.91 -23.26
N PHE A 568 -19.01 0.93 -23.62
CA PHE A 568 -18.83 -0.30 -22.86
C PHE A 568 -17.84 -0.16 -21.68
N LEU A 569 -17.03 0.89 -21.66
CA LEU A 569 -16.02 1.14 -20.60
C LEU A 569 -16.24 2.46 -19.87
N LEU A 570 -16.75 3.49 -20.55
CA LEU A 570 -16.87 4.85 -20.04
C LEU A 570 -18.32 5.32 -20.16
N ARG A 571 -18.82 6.03 -19.16
CA ARG A 571 -20.19 6.53 -19.10
C ARG A 571 -20.23 8.02 -19.47
N PRO A 572 -21.24 8.48 -20.24
CA PRO A 572 -21.35 9.91 -20.63
C PRO A 572 -21.44 10.84 -19.42
N GLU A 573 -22.15 10.41 -18.38
CA GLU A 573 -22.44 11.18 -17.18
C GLU A 573 -21.18 11.54 -16.39
N MET A 574 -20.04 10.87 -16.62
CA MET A 574 -18.76 11.23 -16.00
C MET A 574 -18.26 12.63 -16.39
N ARG A 575 -18.79 13.19 -17.47
CA ARG A 575 -18.46 14.53 -17.96
C ARG A 575 -19.34 15.63 -17.39
N LEU A 576 -20.40 15.29 -16.67
CA LEU A 576 -21.24 16.24 -15.96
C LEU A 576 -20.50 16.72 -14.71
N VAL A 577 -20.65 18.00 -14.40
CA VAL A 577 -20.05 18.60 -13.20
C VAL A 577 -21.18 19.04 -12.29
N PRO A 578 -21.29 18.49 -11.07
CA PRO A 578 -22.27 18.94 -10.09
C PRO A 578 -22.16 20.44 -9.82
N ALA A 579 -23.32 21.09 -9.65
CA ALA A 579 -23.36 22.53 -9.38
C ALA A 579 -22.59 22.87 -8.09
N ALA A 580 -21.92 24.01 -8.06
CA ALA A 580 -21.14 24.51 -6.93
C ALA A 580 -19.87 23.70 -6.56
N LEU A 581 -19.52 22.66 -7.32
CA LEU A 581 -18.26 21.92 -7.10
C LEU A 581 -17.06 22.85 -7.30
N ASN A 582 -16.12 22.88 -6.34
CA ASN A 582 -15.00 23.82 -6.36
C ASN A 582 -13.73 23.21 -5.75
N ASP A 583 -12.57 23.77 -6.10
CA ASP A 583 -11.24 23.40 -5.58
C ASP A 583 -10.75 24.32 -4.44
N LEU A 584 -11.62 25.15 -3.91
CA LEU A 584 -11.33 26.10 -2.84
C LEU A 584 -11.77 25.58 -1.47
N ASN A 585 -12.21 24.32 -1.40
CA ASN A 585 -12.77 23.70 -0.20
C ASN A 585 -13.90 24.52 0.45
N ARG A 586 -14.71 25.21 -0.40
CA ARG A 586 -15.85 26.01 0.07
C ARG A 586 -17.09 25.15 0.10
N GLU A 587 -17.80 25.21 1.21
CA GLU A 587 -19.06 24.49 1.43
C GLU A 587 -20.10 24.79 0.33
N ALA A 588 -20.85 23.76 -0.08
CA ALA A 588 -21.98 23.84 -0.97
C ALA A 588 -23.26 23.42 -0.23
N PRO A 589 -24.08 24.37 0.26
CA PRO A 589 -25.32 24.05 0.99
C PRO A 589 -26.32 23.18 0.22
N SER A 590 -26.28 23.23 -1.10
CA SER A 590 -27.14 22.41 -1.98
C SER A 590 -26.86 20.91 -1.92
N TYR A 591 -25.75 20.49 -1.32
CA TYR A 591 -25.40 19.06 -1.19
C TYR A 591 -25.92 18.43 0.09
N TYR A 592 -26.51 19.25 0.97
CA TYR A 592 -27.14 18.72 2.18
C TYR A 592 -28.62 18.49 1.99
N VAL A 593 -29.08 17.38 2.56
CA VAL A 593 -30.50 17.12 2.68
C VAL A 593 -30.98 17.43 4.11
N PRO A 594 -32.27 17.81 4.29
CA PRO A 594 -32.85 17.97 5.62
C PRO A 594 -32.81 16.62 6.39
N VAL A 595 -32.53 16.68 7.67
CA VAL A 595 -32.42 15.47 8.52
C VAL A 595 -33.72 14.67 8.55
N GLU A 596 -34.86 15.32 8.37
CA GLU A 596 -36.20 14.73 8.31
C GLU A 596 -36.35 13.81 7.10
N THR A 597 -35.53 13.98 6.06
CA THR A 597 -35.58 13.12 4.86
C THR A 597 -34.82 11.80 5.04
N CYS A 598 -34.04 11.66 6.09
CA CYS A 598 -33.22 10.49 6.38
C CYS A 598 -34.06 9.38 7.04
N ASP A 599 -33.99 8.18 6.48
CA ASP A 599 -34.54 6.98 7.09
C ASP A 599 -33.59 6.39 8.10
N TYR A 600 -32.29 6.47 7.79
CA TYR A 600 -31.19 6.01 8.63
C TYR A 600 -30.08 7.06 8.67
N ILE A 601 -29.41 7.14 9.81
CA ILE A 601 -28.23 8.02 10.00
C ILE A 601 -27.09 7.19 10.58
N VAL A 602 -25.90 7.31 10.00
CA VAL A 602 -24.68 6.78 10.59
C VAL A 602 -24.00 7.87 11.39
N ASP A 603 -23.72 7.61 12.65
CA ASP A 603 -23.12 8.58 13.56
C ASP A 603 -22.22 7.91 14.60
N LEU A 604 -21.37 8.70 15.23
CA LEU A 604 -20.48 8.30 16.31
C LEU A 604 -20.97 8.95 17.62
N ASP A 605 -21.32 8.12 18.57
CA ASP A 605 -21.73 8.55 19.93
C ASP A 605 -20.53 8.52 20.88
N PHE A 606 -20.15 9.69 21.38
CA PHE A 606 -19.18 9.84 22.44
C PHE A 606 -19.85 10.32 23.71
N PRO A 607 -19.36 9.93 24.90
CA PRO A 607 -19.90 10.40 26.16
C PRO A 607 -20.01 11.93 26.30
N LYS A 608 -19.10 12.66 25.64
CA LYS A 608 -19.06 14.14 25.63
C LYS A 608 -19.86 14.77 24.49
N HIS A 609 -20.22 14.00 23.47
CA HIS A 609 -20.93 14.47 22.29
C HIS A 609 -22.07 13.50 21.94
N PRO A 610 -23.13 13.47 22.75
CA PRO A 610 -24.23 12.54 22.55
C PRO A 610 -24.93 12.79 21.22
N VAL A 611 -25.39 11.73 20.59
CA VAL A 611 -26.18 11.79 19.36
C VAL A 611 -27.52 12.45 19.64
N SER A 612 -27.84 13.53 18.96
CA SER A 612 -29.01 14.34 19.20
C SER A 612 -30.33 13.72 18.75
N SER A 613 -30.32 12.70 17.89
CA SER A 613 -31.51 12.13 17.23
C SER A 613 -31.65 10.60 17.33
N ALA A 614 -30.89 9.95 18.24
CA ALA A 614 -30.86 8.50 18.34
C ALA A 614 -32.13 7.90 18.95
N ASN A 615 -32.79 7.02 18.21
CA ASN A 615 -33.90 6.24 18.73
C ASN A 615 -33.60 4.74 18.88
N GLU A 616 -32.74 4.19 18.05
CA GLU A 616 -32.30 2.78 18.11
C GLU A 616 -30.86 2.64 17.62
N PRO A 617 -29.87 2.68 18.49
CA PRO A 617 -28.49 2.53 18.09
C PRO A 617 -28.21 1.08 17.64
N ARG A 618 -27.46 0.95 16.54
CA ARG A 618 -26.71 -0.23 16.15
C ARG A 618 -25.25 0.17 16.21
N HIS A 619 -24.45 -0.46 17.02
CA HIS A 619 -23.13 0.05 17.35
C HIS A 619 -22.00 -0.97 17.24
N SER A 620 -20.84 -0.45 16.98
CA SER A 620 -19.54 -1.06 17.25
C SER A 620 -18.67 -0.06 17.97
N SER A 621 -17.80 -0.54 18.84
CA SER A 621 -16.91 0.34 19.58
C SER A 621 -15.83 0.92 18.68
N LEU A 622 -15.57 2.21 18.81
CA LEU A 622 -14.48 2.91 18.14
C LEU A 622 -13.58 3.57 19.20
N LEU A 623 -12.29 3.30 19.13
CA LEU A 623 -11.31 3.96 19.96
C LEU A 623 -10.85 5.26 19.31
N THR A 624 -11.13 6.38 19.94
CA THR A 624 -10.52 7.67 19.60
C THR A 624 -9.31 7.90 20.49
N ARG A 625 -8.20 8.26 19.89
CA ARG A 625 -6.98 8.59 20.60
C ARG A 625 -6.74 10.08 20.48
N THR A 626 -6.81 10.80 21.58
CA THR A 626 -6.22 12.14 21.67
C THR A 626 -4.70 12.00 21.61
N LEU A 627 -4.06 12.81 20.77
CA LEU A 627 -2.60 12.88 20.70
C LEU A 627 -2.06 13.23 22.08
N TRP A 628 -1.01 12.50 22.52
CA TRP A 628 -0.31 12.79 23.76
C TRP A 628 0.24 14.21 23.71
N MET A 629 -0.20 15.05 24.64
CA MET A 629 0.34 16.37 24.87
C MET A 629 1.21 16.32 26.12
N PRO A 630 2.41 16.94 26.12
CA PRO A 630 3.24 17.02 27.30
C PRO A 630 2.46 17.65 28.46
N GLY A 631 2.31 16.93 29.56
CA GLY A 631 1.62 17.40 30.76
C GLY A 631 0.27 16.76 31.05
N GLU A 632 -0.34 16.02 30.13
CA GLU A 632 -1.58 15.28 30.39
C GLU A 632 -1.31 13.89 30.96
N LYS A 633 -2.17 13.45 31.87
CA LYS A 633 -2.06 12.12 32.50
C LYS A 633 -2.44 11.04 31.52
N TRP A 634 -1.63 9.99 31.41
CA TRP A 634 -1.81 8.83 30.53
C TRP A 634 -3.21 8.18 30.57
N GLN A 635 -3.86 8.23 31.73
CA GLN A 635 -5.14 7.55 31.97
C GLN A 635 -6.36 8.23 31.35
N SER A 636 -6.24 9.47 30.86
CA SER A 636 -7.36 10.25 30.32
C SER A 636 -7.33 10.41 28.80
N MET A 637 -6.42 9.73 28.09
CA MET A 637 -6.10 10.03 26.69
C MET A 637 -6.83 9.17 25.65
N ASN A 638 -7.48 8.08 26.07
CA ASN A 638 -8.26 7.22 25.21
C ASN A 638 -9.75 7.40 25.51
N GLU A 639 -10.52 7.78 24.50
CA GLU A 639 -11.97 7.81 24.56
C GLU A 639 -12.53 6.71 23.66
N PHE A 640 -13.51 5.97 24.17
CA PHE A 640 -14.26 4.99 23.44
C PHE A 640 -15.62 5.57 23.11
N GLY A 641 -16.06 5.39 21.87
CA GLY A 641 -17.39 5.78 21.42
C GLY A 641 -18.06 4.63 20.68
N ASP A 642 -19.36 4.69 20.59
CA ASP A 642 -20.18 3.75 19.85
C ASP A 642 -20.46 4.29 18.45
N TYR A 643 -20.08 3.52 17.43
CA TYR A 643 -20.39 3.83 16.04
C TYR A 643 -21.75 3.26 15.71
N CYS A 644 -22.74 4.14 15.48
CA CYS A 644 -24.16 3.79 15.50
C CYS A 644 -24.81 3.89 14.13
N LEU A 645 -25.71 2.97 13.83
CA LEU A 645 -26.76 3.10 12.81
C LEU A 645 -28.06 3.49 13.52
N LEU A 646 -28.54 4.69 13.25
CA LEU A 646 -29.75 5.25 13.84
C LEU A 646 -30.90 5.12 12.87
N ARG A 647 -32.09 4.73 13.35
CA ARG A 647 -33.28 4.58 12.55
C ARG A 647 -34.33 5.64 12.91
N ASN A 648 -34.87 6.33 11.93
CA ASN A 648 -36.05 7.16 12.07
C ASN A 648 -37.31 6.27 12.13
N ARG A 649 -37.80 6.03 13.33
CA ARG A 649 -38.92 5.07 13.57
C ARG A 649 -40.17 5.45 12.82
N GLU A 650 -40.57 6.71 12.83
CA GLU A 650 -41.78 7.17 12.21
C GLU A 650 -41.73 7.05 10.69
N ARG A 651 -40.65 7.54 10.10
CA ARG A 651 -40.48 7.53 8.65
C ARG A 651 -40.35 6.12 8.07
N VAL A 652 -39.57 5.26 8.72
CA VAL A 652 -39.42 3.85 8.28
C VAL A 652 -40.74 3.13 8.39
N ARG A 653 -41.51 3.35 9.46
CA ARG A 653 -42.85 2.79 9.61
C ARG A 653 -43.81 3.27 8.51
N GLN A 654 -43.83 4.56 8.16
CA GLN A 654 -44.63 5.08 7.05
C GLN A 654 -44.29 4.37 5.73
N LYS A 655 -42.99 4.14 5.46
CA LYS A 655 -42.57 3.41 4.27
C LYS A 655 -42.97 1.93 4.30
N GLU A 656 -42.89 1.27 5.47
CA GLU A 656 -43.40 -0.07 5.67
C GLU A 656 -44.92 -0.16 5.31
N GLU A 657 -45.71 0.79 5.79
CA GLU A 657 -47.16 0.87 5.50
C GLU A 657 -47.44 1.14 4.02
N VAL A 658 -46.70 2.03 3.37
CA VAL A 658 -46.85 2.31 1.91
C VAL A 658 -46.56 1.05 1.09
N VAL A 659 -45.48 0.37 1.39
CA VAL A 659 -45.08 -0.86 0.68
C VAL A 659 -46.09 -1.99 0.89
N LEU A 660 -46.59 -2.13 2.10
CA LEU A 660 -47.65 -3.10 2.40
C LEU A 660 -48.96 -2.81 1.60
N ARG A 661 -49.35 -1.53 1.50
CA ARG A 661 -50.53 -1.12 0.68
C ARG A 661 -50.32 -1.39 -0.81
N ASN A 662 -49.14 -1.21 -1.32
CA ASN A 662 -48.83 -1.47 -2.73
C ASN A 662 -48.71 -2.95 -3.07
N LYS A 663 -48.59 -3.81 -2.05
CA LYS A 663 -48.53 -5.27 -2.19
C LYS A 663 -49.92 -5.92 -2.17
N LEU A 664 -50.89 -5.28 -1.50
CA LEU A 664 -52.32 -5.67 -1.46
C LEU A 664 -53.05 -5.17 -2.71
#